data_cac1e47dac91e4e72579416d56f070f5
#
_entry.id   cac1e47dac91e4e72579416d56f070f5
#
_cell.length_a   1.000
_cell.length_b   1.000
_cell.length_c   1.000
_cell.angle_alpha   90.00
_cell.angle_beta   90.00
_cell.angle_gamma   90.00
#
_symmetry.space_group_name_H-M   'P 1'
#
loop_
_entity.id
_entity.type
_entity.pdbx_description
1 polymer ?
#
loop_
_entity_poly.entity_id
_entity_poly.type
_entity_poly.pdbx_seq_one_letter_code
_entity_poly.pdbx_strand_id
1 'polypeptide(L)'
;MEGPEIKAVEAVIDNGSFGKRTLRFETGRLAQQADGAVAAYLDDDSMILSTTTAGSSPKENYDFFPLTVDVEEKMYAAGKIPGSFFRREGRPSSEAILACRIIDRPLRPLFPHTLRNEVQVVETVLAVNPDDAYDVIALNAASASTMISGLPFEGPVSGVRLALIDGQWVAFPRWSERERAVFEIVVAGRVIENGDVAIAMIEAGAGKNAWHLIYDEGQTKPDEEVVAGGLEAAKPFIKVICEAQDELKKIAAKETKEFQLFPEYTDELYARIDEIAHKDLDEALSIAEKLPRQDRIHEIKEHAREVLADEFTDMDDAEKDTELGNAFKELQRQIVRRRILTEDYRIDGRGLRDIRTLSAEVDIVPRVHGSALFQRGETQILGVTTLNMLKMEQQIDALSGPQSKRYMHNYEMPPYSTGETGRVGSPKRREIGHGALAEKALVPVLPSREEFPYAIRQVSEAIGSNGSTSMGSVCASTLSLLAAGVPLKAPVAGIAMGLVSGDVDGKHIFKTLTDILGAEDAFGDMDFKVAGTSEFITALQLDTKLDGIPADILAAALQQAKEARATILEVINECIDGPAEMSEFAPRIITTSVPVEKIGEVIGPKGKMINQIQEDTGAEIAIEDDGTVFISSEGGEAAEKAKAIIDQIANPHVPEAGETYNGKVVKTTSFGAFVNLTPGTDGLLHISQIRNLANGERIDAVEDVLKEGDTVEVIVQGVDDRGKISLAIPGFEDQENNARPSRGDRDDRRGGRGRGDRDDRRGGRGRRSERDDRDFDDRDDRPRRRRSDDFEDDYDDRPRRRRSDDRDFDRDDRDDDRPRRRRSADRDFDDRDDRDARDSRDDDRPRRRRSSDRDDRGDRDDRRGGSRGRGRGSDRNPRYATDDNYDDYRADREERTERPRRRVRRDFDPFED
;
A
#
# COMPACT_ATOMS: atom_id res chain seq x y z
N MET A 1 -34.04 -24.93 26.84
CA MET A 1 -33.95 -24.53 25.43
C MET A 1 -32.79 -25.34 24.87
N GLU A 2 -33.06 -26.17 23.92
CA GLU A 2 -32.01 -26.77 23.12
C GLU A 2 -31.28 -25.64 22.40
N GLY A 3 -29.97 -25.69 22.34
CA GLY A 3 -29.15 -24.71 21.58
C GLY A 3 -29.39 -24.86 20.08
N PRO A 4 -28.87 -23.94 19.24
CA PRO A 4 -28.98 -24.06 17.79
C PRO A 4 -28.32 -25.36 17.31
N GLU A 5 -28.92 -26.03 16.33
CA GLU A 5 -28.33 -27.18 15.67
C GLU A 5 -27.11 -26.73 14.85
N ILE A 6 -25.92 -27.18 15.24
CA ILE A 6 -24.67 -26.85 14.59
C ILE A 6 -24.33 -27.96 13.61
N LYS A 7 -24.03 -27.57 12.38
CA LYS A 7 -23.59 -28.47 11.31
C LYS A 7 -22.22 -28.04 10.84
N ALA A 8 -21.33 -29.00 10.65
CA ALA A 8 -19.96 -28.73 10.21
C ALA A 8 -19.46 -29.80 9.25
N VAL A 9 -18.55 -29.40 8.36
CA VAL A 9 -17.80 -30.25 7.43
C VAL A 9 -16.36 -29.79 7.38
N GLU A 10 -15.46 -30.68 6.96
CA GLU A 10 -14.02 -30.39 6.93
C GLU A 10 -13.41 -30.77 5.58
N ALA A 11 -12.48 -29.98 5.10
CA ALA A 11 -11.61 -30.28 3.97
C ALA A 11 -10.17 -30.39 4.50
N VAL A 12 -9.54 -31.54 4.31
CA VAL A 12 -8.15 -31.77 4.72
C VAL A 12 -7.22 -31.56 3.55
N ILE A 13 -6.34 -30.59 3.68
CA ILE A 13 -5.31 -30.19 2.71
C ILE A 13 -4.00 -30.87 3.09
N ASP A 14 -3.52 -31.79 2.27
CA ASP A 14 -2.29 -32.54 2.52
C ASP A 14 -1.13 -31.99 1.68
N ASN A 15 -0.20 -31.30 2.32
CA ASN A 15 0.99 -30.72 1.70
C ASN A 15 2.22 -31.66 1.78
N GLY A 16 2.01 -32.95 2.04
CA GLY A 16 3.11 -33.92 2.13
C GLY A 16 4.12 -33.54 3.21
N SER A 17 5.34 -33.18 2.81
CA SER A 17 6.43 -32.82 3.75
C SER A 17 6.16 -31.57 4.56
N PHE A 18 5.30 -30.66 4.09
CA PHE A 18 4.90 -29.43 4.77
C PHE A 18 3.72 -29.62 5.73
N GLY A 19 3.25 -30.87 5.90
CA GLY A 19 2.17 -31.20 6.84
C GLY A 19 0.78 -31.01 6.25
N LYS A 20 -0.22 -30.95 7.15
CA LYS A 20 -1.62 -30.84 6.76
C LYS A 20 -2.21 -29.56 7.32
N ARG A 21 -3.15 -29.00 6.54
CA ARG A 21 -4.02 -27.89 6.96
C ARG A 21 -5.47 -28.37 6.91
N THR A 22 -6.31 -27.89 7.81
CA THR A 22 -7.73 -28.27 7.83
C THR A 22 -8.60 -27.03 7.70
N LEU A 23 -9.42 -27.01 6.65
CA LEU A 23 -10.44 -25.96 6.46
C LEU A 23 -11.79 -26.54 6.90
N ARG A 24 -12.39 -25.96 7.97
CA ARG A 24 -13.67 -26.40 8.52
C ARG A 24 -14.73 -25.33 8.30
N PHE A 25 -15.90 -25.73 7.79
CA PHE A 25 -17.07 -24.87 7.61
C PHE A 25 -18.15 -25.25 8.62
N GLU A 26 -18.60 -24.29 9.41
CA GLU A 26 -19.62 -24.47 10.46
C GLU A 26 -20.80 -23.51 10.19
N THR A 27 -22.03 -24.00 10.33
CA THR A 27 -23.23 -23.17 10.24
C THR A 27 -24.23 -23.47 11.36
N GLY A 28 -25.22 -22.58 11.55
CA GLY A 28 -26.30 -22.70 12.53
C GLY A 28 -26.07 -21.94 13.83
N ARG A 29 -24.84 -21.57 14.19
CA ARG A 29 -24.50 -20.88 15.45
C ARG A 29 -24.62 -19.36 15.35
N LEU A 30 -24.04 -18.78 14.31
CA LEU A 30 -23.89 -17.32 14.15
C LEU A 30 -24.79 -16.80 13.03
N ALA A 31 -25.09 -15.50 13.05
CA ALA A 31 -25.80 -14.76 12.01
C ALA A 31 -27.07 -15.45 11.47
N GLN A 32 -27.91 -15.98 12.36
CA GLN A 32 -29.09 -16.80 12.03
C GLN A 32 -30.18 -16.07 11.21
N GLN A 33 -30.09 -14.74 11.08
CA GLN A 33 -31.03 -13.94 10.27
C GLN A 33 -30.58 -13.75 8.81
N ALA A 34 -29.30 -14.01 8.51
CA ALA A 34 -28.81 -13.99 7.13
C ALA A 34 -29.43 -15.13 6.31
N ASP A 35 -29.53 -14.93 4.99
CA ASP A 35 -29.97 -16.00 4.09
C ASP A 35 -29.01 -17.19 4.16
N GLY A 36 -27.70 -16.96 4.10
CA GLY A 36 -26.65 -17.93 4.38
C GLY A 36 -25.65 -17.39 5.41
N ALA A 37 -25.16 -18.24 6.30
CA ALA A 37 -24.13 -17.88 7.26
C ALA A 37 -23.20 -19.06 7.54
N VAL A 38 -21.90 -18.89 7.36
CA VAL A 38 -20.87 -19.90 7.59
C VAL A 38 -19.72 -19.28 8.37
N ALA A 39 -19.26 -19.96 9.41
CA ALA A 39 -18.00 -19.70 10.06
C ALA A 39 -16.96 -20.66 9.48
N ALA A 40 -15.97 -20.14 8.77
CA ALA A 40 -14.86 -20.91 8.24
C ALA A 40 -13.65 -20.80 9.17
N TYR A 41 -13.03 -21.93 9.46
CA TYR A 41 -11.85 -22.03 10.33
C TYR A 41 -10.69 -22.64 9.55
N LEU A 42 -9.49 -22.11 9.74
CA LEU A 42 -8.26 -22.74 9.30
C LEU A 42 -7.48 -23.19 10.55
N ASP A 43 -7.30 -24.50 10.72
CA ASP A 43 -6.59 -25.16 11.82
C ASP A 43 -7.04 -24.72 13.23
N ASP A 44 -8.28 -24.30 13.42
CA ASP A 44 -8.84 -23.77 14.68
C ASP A 44 -8.24 -22.43 15.18
N ASP A 45 -7.22 -21.87 14.52
CA ASP A 45 -6.54 -20.63 14.91
C ASP A 45 -7.09 -19.39 14.20
N SER A 46 -7.60 -19.55 12.99
CA SER A 46 -8.21 -18.46 12.20
C SER A 46 -9.70 -18.74 12.01
N MET A 47 -10.52 -17.69 12.11
CA MET A 47 -11.99 -17.78 11.98
C MET A 47 -12.53 -16.59 11.21
N ILE A 48 -13.29 -16.86 10.15
CA ILE A 48 -14.01 -15.86 9.37
C ILE A 48 -15.50 -16.20 9.38
N LEU A 49 -16.32 -15.21 9.69
CA LEU A 49 -17.77 -15.33 9.54
C LEU A 49 -18.19 -14.71 8.22
N SER A 50 -18.65 -15.55 7.31
CA SER A 50 -19.26 -15.14 6.05
C SER A 50 -20.77 -15.12 6.17
N THR A 51 -21.40 -14.06 5.68
CA THR A 51 -22.86 -13.93 5.61
C THR A 51 -23.28 -13.49 4.22
N THR A 52 -24.27 -14.17 3.67
CA THR A 52 -24.90 -13.83 2.39
C THR A 52 -26.34 -13.44 2.62
N THR A 53 -26.75 -12.29 2.11
CA THR A 53 -28.11 -11.76 2.20
C THR A 53 -28.57 -11.20 0.85
N ALA A 54 -29.85 -11.33 0.55
CA ALA A 54 -30.45 -10.77 -0.66
C ALA A 54 -31.60 -9.81 -0.33
N GLY A 55 -31.68 -8.72 -1.09
CA GLY A 55 -32.79 -7.79 -1.03
C GLY A 55 -34.11 -8.48 -1.41
N SER A 56 -35.20 -8.12 -0.73
CA SER A 56 -36.53 -8.72 -0.96
C SER A 56 -37.19 -8.31 -2.27
N SER A 57 -36.71 -7.26 -2.92
CA SER A 57 -37.27 -6.73 -4.19
C SER A 57 -36.12 -6.40 -5.16
N PRO A 58 -36.36 -6.55 -6.47
CA PRO A 58 -35.37 -6.20 -7.47
C PRO A 58 -35.16 -4.69 -7.53
N LYS A 59 -33.97 -4.30 -8.00
CA LYS A 59 -33.59 -2.92 -8.33
C LYS A 59 -33.87 -2.68 -9.83
N GLU A 60 -35.07 -2.36 -10.17
CA GLU A 60 -35.54 -2.25 -11.56
C GLU A 60 -34.73 -1.24 -12.41
N ASN A 61 -34.08 -0.26 -11.76
CA ASN A 61 -33.27 0.74 -12.46
C ASN A 61 -31.82 0.28 -12.77
N TYR A 62 -31.49 -0.98 -12.46
CA TYR A 62 -30.14 -1.53 -12.71
C TYR A 62 -30.15 -2.41 -13.95
N ASP A 63 -29.18 -2.18 -14.83
CA ASP A 63 -28.92 -2.95 -16.03
C ASP A 63 -27.92 -4.11 -15.81
N PHE A 64 -27.53 -4.39 -14.55
CA PHE A 64 -26.55 -5.42 -14.17
C PHE A 64 -26.96 -6.08 -12.86
N PHE A 65 -26.28 -7.20 -12.55
CA PHE A 65 -26.45 -7.92 -11.28
C PHE A 65 -25.77 -7.16 -10.12
N PRO A 66 -26.51 -6.66 -9.12
CA PRO A 66 -25.96 -5.87 -8.02
C PRO A 66 -25.41 -6.75 -6.89
N LEU A 67 -24.21 -7.30 -7.08
CA LEU A 67 -23.45 -7.99 -6.03
C LEU A 67 -22.50 -7.04 -5.34
N THR A 68 -22.53 -7.03 -4.00
CA THR A 68 -21.56 -6.32 -3.16
C THR A 68 -20.84 -7.32 -2.26
N VAL A 69 -19.53 -7.27 -2.26
CA VAL A 69 -18.67 -8.05 -1.35
C VAL A 69 -17.90 -7.08 -0.45
N ASP A 70 -18.04 -7.25 0.86
CA ASP A 70 -17.36 -6.44 1.86
C ASP A 70 -16.54 -7.33 2.81
N VAL A 71 -15.34 -6.88 3.15
CA VAL A 71 -14.47 -7.54 4.11
C VAL A 71 -14.25 -6.59 5.29
N GLU A 72 -14.64 -7.05 6.47
CA GLU A 72 -14.54 -6.33 7.73
C GLU A 72 -13.38 -6.88 8.57
N GLU A 73 -12.27 -6.17 8.56
CA GLU A 73 -11.10 -6.45 9.40
C GLU A 73 -11.35 -5.94 10.81
N LYS A 74 -11.45 -6.84 11.77
CA LYS A 74 -11.59 -6.49 13.19
C LYS A 74 -10.24 -6.61 13.89
N MET A 75 -9.67 -5.51 14.35
CA MET A 75 -8.36 -5.50 15.00
C MET A 75 -8.27 -6.44 16.21
N TYR A 76 -9.40 -6.69 16.89
CA TYR A 76 -9.46 -7.68 17.96
C TYR A 76 -9.16 -9.11 17.50
N ALA A 77 -9.35 -9.42 16.20
CA ALA A 77 -9.03 -10.72 15.61
C ALA A 77 -7.54 -11.07 15.76
N ALA A 78 -6.68 -10.07 15.77
CA ALA A 78 -5.23 -10.19 16.03
C ALA A 78 -4.84 -9.72 17.45
N GLY A 79 -5.81 -9.53 18.37
CA GLY A 79 -5.57 -9.04 19.72
C GLY A 79 -5.13 -7.58 19.79
N LYS A 80 -5.38 -6.79 18.75
CA LYS A 80 -4.93 -5.39 18.61
C LYS A 80 -6.07 -4.41 18.90
N ILE A 81 -5.71 -3.20 19.31
CA ILE A 81 -6.60 -2.04 19.35
C ILE A 81 -6.23 -1.15 18.17
N PRO A 82 -7.21 -0.65 17.38
CA PRO A 82 -6.90 0.19 16.22
C PRO A 82 -6.00 1.36 16.55
N GLY A 83 -4.96 1.58 15.71
CA GLY A 83 -3.94 2.61 15.90
C GLY A 83 -4.46 4.05 15.74
N SER A 84 -5.62 4.25 15.08
CA SER A 84 -6.20 5.56 14.83
C SER A 84 -6.59 6.31 16.12
N PHE A 85 -6.69 7.64 16.05
CA PHE A 85 -7.09 8.47 17.19
C PHE A 85 -8.38 8.01 17.89
N PHE A 86 -9.39 7.59 17.10
CA PHE A 86 -10.67 7.13 17.64
C PHE A 86 -10.65 5.69 18.18
N ARG A 87 -9.55 4.98 18.07
CA ARG A 87 -9.43 3.57 18.49
C ARG A 87 -10.55 2.68 17.96
N ARG A 88 -10.94 2.93 16.72
CA ARG A 88 -12.01 2.23 16.02
C ARG A 88 -11.56 1.99 14.59
N GLU A 89 -11.97 0.87 14.00
CA GLU A 89 -11.83 0.58 12.58
C GLU A 89 -12.51 1.69 11.76
N GLY A 90 -11.85 2.09 10.67
CA GLY A 90 -12.30 3.14 9.78
C GLY A 90 -12.71 2.59 8.41
N ARG A 91 -12.09 3.14 7.36
CA ARG A 91 -12.27 2.63 5.99
C ARG A 91 -11.57 1.28 5.87
N PRO A 92 -12.07 0.38 4.98
CA PRO A 92 -11.38 -0.86 4.67
C PRO A 92 -9.91 -0.61 4.27
N SER A 93 -9.03 -1.49 4.69
CA SER A 93 -7.63 -1.47 4.28
C SER A 93 -7.49 -1.82 2.78
N SER A 94 -6.33 -1.57 2.20
CA SER A 94 -6.05 -2.05 0.85
C SER A 94 -6.12 -3.58 0.77
N GLU A 95 -5.69 -4.28 1.81
CA GLU A 95 -5.77 -5.74 1.90
C GLU A 95 -7.22 -6.24 1.90
N ALA A 96 -8.09 -5.62 2.70
CA ALA A 96 -9.53 -5.93 2.71
C ALA A 96 -10.16 -5.70 1.32
N ILE A 97 -9.81 -4.61 0.63
CA ILE A 97 -10.30 -4.32 -0.72
C ILE A 97 -9.79 -5.36 -1.73
N LEU A 98 -8.53 -5.78 -1.64
CA LEU A 98 -7.98 -6.84 -2.48
C LEU A 98 -8.67 -8.18 -2.21
N ALA A 99 -8.93 -8.51 -0.95
CA ALA A 99 -9.70 -9.70 -0.57
C ALA A 99 -11.14 -9.65 -1.14
N CYS A 100 -11.84 -8.50 -1.07
CA CYS A 100 -13.14 -8.33 -1.73
C CYS A 100 -13.07 -8.68 -3.23
N ARG A 101 -12.01 -8.25 -3.92
CA ARG A 101 -11.82 -8.51 -5.36
C ARG A 101 -11.54 -9.99 -5.67
N ILE A 102 -10.75 -10.66 -4.81
CA ILE A 102 -10.50 -12.11 -4.91
C ILE A 102 -11.80 -12.89 -4.76
N ILE A 103 -12.72 -12.43 -3.92
CA ILE A 103 -14.02 -13.07 -3.66
C ILE A 103 -15.03 -12.77 -4.78
N ASP A 104 -15.23 -11.50 -5.14
CA ASP A 104 -16.24 -11.06 -6.11
C ASP A 104 -16.06 -11.70 -7.49
N ARG A 105 -14.79 -11.77 -7.96
CA ARG A 105 -14.48 -12.22 -9.33
C ARG A 105 -14.93 -13.66 -9.62
N PRO A 106 -14.66 -14.68 -8.80
CA PRO A 106 -15.12 -16.04 -9.06
C PRO A 106 -16.57 -16.31 -8.63
N LEU A 107 -17.16 -15.48 -7.73
CA LEU A 107 -18.56 -15.66 -7.31
C LEU A 107 -19.54 -15.08 -8.32
N ARG A 108 -19.29 -13.90 -8.85
CA ARG A 108 -20.20 -13.13 -9.71
C ARG A 108 -20.70 -13.91 -10.94
N PRO A 109 -19.85 -14.61 -11.70
CA PRO A 109 -20.29 -15.35 -12.89
C PRO A 109 -21.24 -16.50 -12.58
N LEU A 110 -21.29 -16.99 -11.34
CA LEU A 110 -22.10 -18.12 -10.91
C LEU A 110 -23.54 -17.72 -10.51
N PHE A 111 -23.89 -16.45 -10.63
CA PHE A 111 -25.25 -15.95 -10.50
C PHE A 111 -25.83 -15.64 -11.88
N PRO A 112 -27.16 -15.77 -12.07
CA PRO A 112 -27.80 -15.30 -13.29
C PRO A 112 -27.52 -13.80 -13.49
N HIS A 113 -26.95 -13.43 -14.63
CA HIS A 113 -26.66 -12.02 -14.96
C HIS A 113 -27.91 -11.15 -15.06
N THR A 114 -29.08 -11.79 -15.23
CA THR A 114 -30.39 -11.16 -15.26
C THR A 114 -31.06 -10.97 -13.90
N LEU A 115 -30.41 -11.41 -12.81
CA LEU A 115 -30.86 -11.15 -11.43
C LEU A 115 -30.68 -9.67 -11.09
N ARG A 116 -31.73 -9.03 -10.56
CA ARG A 116 -31.70 -7.60 -10.16
C ARG A 116 -31.93 -7.40 -8.67
N ASN A 117 -32.07 -8.46 -7.88
CA ASN A 117 -32.07 -8.36 -6.43
C ASN A 117 -30.63 -8.09 -5.98
N GLU A 118 -30.47 -7.09 -5.11
CA GLU A 118 -29.17 -6.80 -4.50
C GLU A 118 -28.74 -7.98 -3.63
N VAL A 119 -27.55 -8.49 -3.85
CA VAL A 119 -26.92 -9.53 -3.03
C VAL A 119 -25.71 -8.94 -2.35
N GLN A 120 -25.62 -9.11 -1.03
CA GLN A 120 -24.47 -8.70 -0.24
C GLN A 120 -23.84 -9.90 0.45
N VAL A 121 -22.52 -10.03 0.27
CA VAL A 121 -21.67 -10.99 0.97
C VAL A 121 -20.74 -10.21 1.89
N VAL A 122 -20.78 -10.49 3.20
CA VAL A 122 -19.94 -9.81 4.18
C VAL A 122 -19.06 -10.83 4.90
N GLU A 123 -17.78 -10.62 4.79
CA GLU A 123 -16.74 -11.41 5.46
C GLU A 123 -16.25 -10.68 6.70
N THR A 124 -16.51 -11.20 7.88
CA THR A 124 -16.02 -10.64 9.12
C THR A 124 -14.88 -11.48 9.66
N VAL A 125 -13.67 -10.92 9.72
CA VAL A 125 -12.49 -11.58 10.30
C VAL A 125 -12.60 -11.53 11.82
N LEU A 126 -12.93 -12.66 12.46
CA LEU A 126 -13.18 -12.78 13.89
C LEU A 126 -11.94 -13.22 14.69
N ALA A 127 -11.10 -14.04 14.07
CA ALA A 127 -9.81 -14.45 14.59
C ALA A 127 -8.84 -14.72 13.43
N VAL A 128 -7.58 -14.33 13.57
CA VAL A 128 -6.54 -14.62 12.59
C VAL A 128 -5.23 -14.97 13.31
N ASN A 129 -4.63 -16.07 12.93
CA ASN A 129 -3.26 -16.35 13.28
C ASN A 129 -2.35 -15.34 12.55
N PRO A 130 -1.48 -14.58 13.24
CA PRO A 130 -0.61 -13.58 12.59
C PRO A 130 0.27 -14.14 11.46
N ASP A 131 0.49 -15.45 11.44
CA ASP A 131 1.27 -16.15 10.41
C ASP A 131 0.40 -16.71 9.26
N ASP A 132 -0.92 -16.49 9.24
CA ASP A 132 -1.84 -16.92 8.19
C ASP A 132 -2.38 -15.73 7.38
N ALA A 133 -2.65 -15.97 6.08
CA ALA A 133 -3.42 -15.05 5.24
C ALA A 133 -4.91 -15.42 5.28
N TYR A 134 -5.79 -14.43 5.42
CA TYR A 134 -7.23 -14.67 5.57
C TYR A 134 -8.03 -14.64 4.25
N ASP A 135 -7.49 -14.06 3.18
CA ASP A 135 -8.19 -13.76 1.93
C ASP A 135 -8.80 -15.00 1.24
N VAL A 136 -8.05 -16.09 1.17
CA VAL A 136 -8.52 -17.34 0.55
C VAL A 136 -9.47 -18.10 1.48
N ILE A 137 -9.32 -17.95 2.81
CA ILE A 137 -10.30 -18.50 3.78
C ILE A 137 -11.65 -17.78 3.58
N ALA A 138 -11.62 -16.45 3.42
CA ALA A 138 -12.78 -15.63 3.18
C ALA A 138 -13.48 -15.99 1.87
N LEU A 139 -12.74 -16.21 0.78
CA LEU A 139 -13.29 -16.67 -0.50
C LEU A 139 -14.06 -18.00 -0.35
N ASN A 140 -13.48 -18.98 0.33
CA ASN A 140 -14.14 -20.26 0.56
C ASN A 140 -15.35 -20.14 1.50
N ALA A 141 -15.30 -19.25 2.48
CA ALA A 141 -16.40 -18.96 3.39
C ALA A 141 -17.56 -18.28 2.62
N ALA A 142 -17.26 -17.33 1.73
CA ALA A 142 -18.23 -16.64 0.88
C ALA A 142 -18.98 -17.61 -0.04
N SER A 143 -18.26 -18.50 -0.69
CA SER A 143 -18.88 -19.54 -1.51
C SER A 143 -19.78 -20.45 -0.67
N ALA A 144 -19.28 -20.95 0.46
CA ALA A 144 -20.04 -21.84 1.34
C ALA A 144 -21.32 -21.19 1.91
N SER A 145 -21.24 -19.91 2.34
CA SER A 145 -22.41 -19.18 2.85
C SER A 145 -23.46 -18.95 1.75
N THR A 146 -23.00 -18.64 0.53
CA THR A 146 -23.86 -18.46 -0.63
C THR A 146 -24.52 -19.77 -1.06
N MET A 147 -23.80 -20.89 -1.03
CA MET A 147 -24.32 -22.24 -1.34
C MET A 147 -25.49 -22.65 -0.47
N ILE A 148 -25.52 -22.24 0.79
CA ILE A 148 -26.60 -22.64 1.73
C ILE A 148 -27.71 -21.59 1.85
N SER A 149 -27.60 -20.44 1.17
CA SER A 149 -28.50 -19.29 1.32
C SER A 149 -29.88 -19.49 0.70
N GLY A 150 -30.01 -20.39 -0.30
CA GLY A 150 -31.21 -20.54 -1.13
C GLY A 150 -31.28 -19.51 -2.26
N LEU A 151 -30.21 -18.83 -2.58
CA LEU A 151 -30.09 -17.97 -3.76
C LEU A 151 -29.81 -18.81 -5.03
N PRO A 152 -30.14 -18.30 -6.24
CA PRO A 152 -29.81 -18.97 -7.50
C PRO A 152 -28.30 -18.85 -7.79
N PHE A 153 -27.53 -19.69 -7.16
CA PHE A 153 -26.08 -19.73 -7.23
C PHE A 153 -25.59 -21.10 -7.72
N GLU A 154 -24.83 -21.11 -8.81
CA GLU A 154 -24.36 -22.31 -9.50
C GLU A 154 -23.01 -22.84 -8.98
N GLY A 155 -22.62 -22.45 -7.76
CA GLY A 155 -21.42 -22.98 -7.11
C GLY A 155 -21.53 -24.46 -6.69
N PRO A 156 -20.49 -25.00 -6.03
CA PRO A 156 -19.44 -24.26 -5.32
C PRO A 156 -18.32 -23.73 -6.21
N VAL A 157 -17.69 -22.67 -5.73
CA VAL A 157 -16.37 -22.25 -6.19
C VAL A 157 -15.42 -22.23 -5.00
N SER A 158 -14.20 -22.70 -5.19
CA SER A 158 -13.18 -22.75 -4.14
C SER A 158 -11.88 -22.15 -4.58
N GLY A 159 -11.16 -21.56 -3.64
CA GLY A 159 -9.86 -20.98 -3.86
C GLY A 159 -8.78 -21.61 -3.01
N VAL A 160 -7.57 -21.63 -3.55
CA VAL A 160 -6.37 -22.06 -2.83
C VAL A 160 -5.23 -21.08 -3.12
N ARG A 161 -4.47 -20.72 -2.09
CA ARG A 161 -3.18 -20.08 -2.24
C ARG A 161 -2.11 -21.15 -2.25
N LEU A 162 -1.26 -21.16 -3.27
CA LEU A 162 -0.09 -22.00 -3.36
C LEU A 162 1.17 -21.13 -3.32
N ALA A 163 2.22 -21.62 -2.69
CA ALA A 163 3.56 -21.06 -2.76
C ALA A 163 4.54 -22.12 -3.29
N LEU A 164 5.41 -21.73 -4.21
CA LEU A 164 6.48 -22.60 -4.72
C LEU A 164 7.69 -22.46 -3.81
N ILE A 165 7.89 -23.46 -2.94
CA ILE A 165 8.94 -23.50 -1.92
C ILE A 165 9.79 -24.75 -2.13
N ASP A 166 11.09 -24.57 -2.31
CA ASP A 166 12.04 -25.66 -2.53
C ASP A 166 11.60 -26.65 -3.63
N GLY A 167 10.96 -26.12 -4.69
CA GLY A 167 10.44 -26.89 -5.83
C GLY A 167 9.12 -27.61 -5.59
N GLN A 168 8.46 -27.45 -4.44
CA GLN A 168 7.14 -27.99 -4.13
C GLN A 168 6.08 -26.89 -4.05
N TRP A 169 4.90 -27.12 -4.62
CA TRP A 169 3.73 -26.28 -4.44
C TRP A 169 3.05 -26.59 -3.10
N VAL A 170 3.01 -25.62 -2.19
CA VAL A 170 2.46 -25.73 -0.83
C VAL A 170 1.17 -24.94 -0.74
N ALA A 171 0.08 -25.60 -0.33
CA ALA A 171 -1.24 -24.97 -0.21
C ALA A 171 -1.44 -24.36 1.19
N PHE A 172 -2.08 -23.19 1.24
CA PHE A 172 -2.27 -22.39 2.46
C PHE A 172 -0.96 -22.16 3.23
N PRO A 173 0.10 -21.64 2.54
CA PRO A 173 1.39 -21.39 3.17
C PRO A 173 1.27 -20.31 4.23
N ARG A 174 2.06 -20.43 5.29
CA ARG A 174 2.21 -19.39 6.32
C ARG A 174 3.07 -18.22 5.83
N TRP A 175 2.91 -17.05 6.40
CA TRP A 175 3.75 -15.89 6.07
C TRP A 175 5.25 -16.20 6.24
N SER A 176 5.62 -16.91 7.33
CA SER A 176 7.00 -17.34 7.57
C SER A 176 7.54 -18.30 6.48
N GLU A 177 6.71 -19.13 5.90
CA GLU A 177 7.06 -20.02 4.78
C GLU A 177 7.18 -19.26 3.46
N ARG A 178 6.32 -18.24 3.25
CA ARG A 178 6.30 -17.40 2.04
C ARG A 178 7.58 -16.59 1.83
N GLU A 179 8.35 -16.32 2.88
CA GLU A 179 9.68 -15.71 2.78
C GLU A 179 10.64 -16.53 1.89
N ARG A 180 10.42 -17.84 1.79
CA ARG A 180 11.19 -18.80 0.97
C ARG A 180 10.51 -19.14 -0.35
N ALA A 181 9.39 -18.52 -0.66
CA ALA A 181 8.67 -18.79 -1.89
C ALA A 181 9.27 -18.01 -3.06
N VAL A 182 9.61 -18.68 -4.14
CA VAL A 182 9.99 -18.01 -5.39
C VAL A 182 8.77 -17.45 -6.12
N PHE A 183 7.60 -18.09 -5.95
CA PHE A 183 6.36 -17.67 -6.59
C PHE A 183 5.15 -18.04 -5.74
N GLU A 184 4.12 -17.20 -5.78
CA GLU A 184 2.85 -17.46 -5.12
C GLU A 184 1.71 -17.32 -6.12
N ILE A 185 0.72 -18.18 -6.01
CA ILE A 185 -0.46 -18.16 -6.86
C ILE A 185 -1.73 -18.42 -6.04
N VAL A 186 -2.71 -17.56 -6.15
CA VAL A 186 -4.08 -17.80 -5.74
C VAL A 186 -4.87 -18.24 -6.96
N VAL A 187 -5.46 -19.42 -6.90
CA VAL A 187 -6.30 -19.98 -7.96
C VAL A 187 -7.67 -20.25 -7.38
N ALA A 188 -8.71 -19.74 -8.04
CA ALA A 188 -10.09 -20.14 -7.77
C ALA A 188 -10.67 -20.88 -8.97
N GLY A 189 -11.49 -21.89 -8.70
CA GLY A 189 -12.11 -22.73 -9.72
C GLY A 189 -13.26 -23.55 -9.18
N ARG A 190 -13.91 -24.28 -10.06
CA ARG A 190 -15.05 -25.16 -9.78
C ARG A 190 -14.87 -26.51 -10.45
N VAL A 191 -15.47 -27.53 -9.86
CA VAL A 191 -15.51 -28.85 -10.48
C VAL A 191 -16.57 -28.86 -11.60
N ILE A 192 -16.16 -29.23 -12.79
CA ILE A 192 -17.06 -29.35 -13.96
C ILE A 192 -17.55 -30.80 -14.15
N GLU A 193 -18.52 -31.01 -15.06
CA GLU A 193 -19.21 -32.30 -15.24
C GLU A 193 -18.27 -33.50 -15.46
N ASN A 194 -17.15 -33.30 -16.13
CA ASN A 194 -16.16 -34.36 -16.37
C ASN A 194 -15.27 -34.71 -15.15
N GLY A 195 -15.47 -33.99 -14.02
CA GLY A 195 -14.75 -34.15 -12.77
C GLY A 195 -13.37 -33.45 -12.74
N ASP A 196 -13.00 -32.69 -13.77
CA ASP A 196 -11.85 -31.77 -13.75
C ASP A 196 -12.24 -30.43 -13.09
N VAL A 197 -11.25 -29.57 -12.86
CA VAL A 197 -11.44 -28.24 -12.30
C VAL A 197 -11.23 -27.20 -13.40
N ALA A 198 -12.26 -26.40 -13.67
CA ALA A 198 -12.18 -25.22 -14.52
C ALA A 198 -11.72 -24.01 -13.67
N ILE A 199 -10.74 -23.26 -14.19
CA ILE A 199 -10.13 -22.13 -13.49
C ILE A 199 -10.94 -20.87 -13.79
N ALA A 200 -11.42 -20.22 -12.72
CA ALA A 200 -12.27 -19.03 -12.81
C ALA A 200 -11.52 -17.73 -12.46
N MET A 201 -10.45 -17.79 -11.66
CA MET A 201 -9.70 -16.62 -11.24
C MET A 201 -8.26 -16.99 -10.89
N ILE A 202 -7.32 -16.11 -11.23
CA ILE A 202 -5.92 -16.20 -10.81
C ILE A 202 -5.44 -14.85 -10.29
N GLU A 203 -4.67 -14.88 -9.20
CA GLU A 203 -3.84 -13.79 -8.70
C GLU A 203 -2.47 -14.36 -8.33
N ALA A 204 -1.41 -13.95 -9.02
CA ALA A 204 -0.10 -14.54 -8.80
C ALA A 204 1.03 -13.51 -8.84
N GLY A 205 2.19 -13.88 -8.28
CA GLY A 205 3.39 -13.09 -8.40
C GLY A 205 4.61 -13.74 -7.76
N ALA A 206 5.77 -13.31 -8.19
CA ALA A 206 7.04 -13.73 -7.59
C ALA A 206 7.19 -13.13 -6.18
N GLY A 207 7.81 -13.91 -5.30
CA GLY A 207 8.09 -13.48 -3.92
C GLY A 207 9.05 -12.28 -3.87
N LYS A 208 9.02 -11.50 -2.79
CA LYS A 208 9.95 -10.36 -2.63
C LYS A 208 11.42 -10.77 -2.69
N ASN A 209 11.73 -11.99 -2.25
CA ASN A 209 13.08 -12.54 -2.24
C ASN A 209 13.39 -13.41 -3.47
N ALA A 210 12.48 -13.46 -4.44
CA ALA A 210 12.58 -14.38 -5.59
C ALA A 210 13.90 -14.23 -6.36
N TRP A 211 14.40 -13.00 -6.54
CA TRP A 211 15.68 -12.77 -7.20
C TRP A 211 16.83 -13.48 -6.50
N HIS A 212 16.97 -13.30 -5.20
CA HIS A 212 17.98 -13.96 -4.37
C HIS A 212 17.82 -15.49 -4.40
N LEU A 213 16.61 -15.99 -4.19
CA LEU A 213 16.32 -17.43 -4.20
C LEU A 213 16.68 -18.08 -5.54
N ILE A 214 16.43 -17.40 -6.64
CA ILE A 214 16.70 -17.93 -8.01
C ILE A 214 18.19 -17.87 -8.34
N TYR A 215 18.84 -16.71 -8.14
CA TYR A 215 20.18 -16.48 -8.68
C TYR A 215 21.29 -16.79 -7.69
N ASP A 216 21.07 -16.65 -6.38
CA ASP A 216 22.09 -16.92 -5.36
C ASP A 216 21.93 -18.34 -4.77
N GLU A 217 20.70 -18.83 -4.61
CA GLU A 217 20.41 -20.15 -4.07
C GLU A 217 20.10 -21.20 -5.14
N GLY A 218 19.90 -20.80 -6.40
CA GLY A 218 19.69 -21.73 -7.53
C GLY A 218 18.32 -22.39 -7.55
N GLN A 219 17.29 -21.74 -6.98
CA GLN A 219 15.92 -22.25 -7.01
C GLN A 219 15.28 -22.11 -8.41
N THR A 220 14.19 -22.85 -8.63
CA THR A 220 13.49 -22.93 -9.90
C THR A 220 12.91 -21.57 -10.29
N LYS A 221 13.21 -21.07 -11.51
CA LYS A 221 12.63 -19.86 -12.07
C LYS A 221 11.14 -20.08 -12.36
N PRO A 222 10.24 -19.16 -11.94
CA PRO A 222 8.83 -19.23 -12.27
C PRO A 222 8.57 -18.70 -13.69
N ASP A 223 9.00 -19.49 -14.67
CA ASP A 223 8.70 -19.25 -16.08
C ASP A 223 7.26 -19.70 -16.44
N GLU A 224 6.88 -19.60 -17.70
CA GLU A 224 5.55 -19.91 -18.18
C GLU A 224 5.15 -21.36 -17.94
N GLU A 225 6.09 -22.30 -18.04
CA GLU A 225 5.85 -23.74 -17.83
C GLU A 225 5.66 -24.04 -16.34
N VAL A 226 6.50 -23.49 -15.49
CA VAL A 226 6.39 -23.63 -14.02
C VAL A 226 5.09 -23.04 -13.51
N VAL A 227 4.70 -21.86 -14.00
CA VAL A 227 3.45 -21.21 -13.60
C VAL A 227 2.23 -22.01 -14.08
N ALA A 228 2.24 -22.52 -15.32
CA ALA A 228 1.20 -23.44 -15.81
C ALA A 228 1.12 -24.72 -14.95
N GLY A 229 2.27 -25.27 -14.53
CA GLY A 229 2.31 -26.38 -13.58
C GLY A 229 1.68 -26.08 -12.23
N GLY A 230 1.77 -24.81 -11.76
CA GLY A 230 1.11 -24.35 -10.55
C GLY A 230 -0.42 -24.34 -10.66
N LEU A 231 -0.97 -24.04 -11.84
CA LEU A 231 -2.41 -24.11 -12.09
C LEU A 231 -2.93 -25.56 -11.95
N GLU A 232 -2.20 -26.51 -12.53
CA GLU A 232 -2.53 -27.93 -12.39
C GLU A 232 -2.40 -28.41 -10.93
N ALA A 233 -1.36 -27.96 -10.22
CA ALA A 233 -1.14 -28.31 -8.82
C ALA A 233 -2.26 -27.78 -7.89
N ALA A 234 -2.98 -26.73 -8.27
CA ALA A 234 -4.10 -26.17 -7.50
C ALA A 234 -5.35 -27.04 -7.56
N LYS A 235 -5.59 -27.74 -8.68
CA LYS A 235 -6.84 -28.49 -8.94
C LYS A 235 -7.22 -29.51 -7.87
N PRO A 236 -6.31 -30.36 -7.37
CA PRO A 236 -6.66 -31.33 -6.32
C PRO A 236 -7.16 -30.68 -5.03
N PHE A 237 -6.55 -29.55 -4.64
CA PHE A 237 -6.94 -28.83 -3.43
C PHE A 237 -8.30 -28.13 -3.60
N ILE A 238 -8.53 -27.49 -4.75
CA ILE A 238 -9.81 -26.87 -5.09
C ILE A 238 -10.92 -27.93 -5.02
N LYS A 239 -10.67 -29.12 -5.60
CA LYS A 239 -11.64 -30.22 -5.61
C LYS A 239 -12.04 -30.66 -4.20
N VAL A 240 -11.08 -30.89 -3.31
CA VAL A 240 -11.35 -31.31 -1.92
C VAL A 240 -12.21 -30.25 -1.19
N ILE A 241 -11.94 -28.97 -1.41
CA ILE A 241 -12.70 -27.90 -0.77
C ILE A 241 -14.11 -27.78 -1.37
N CYS A 242 -14.28 -27.93 -2.70
CA CYS A 242 -15.59 -27.99 -3.35
C CYS A 242 -16.42 -29.16 -2.83
N GLU A 243 -15.83 -30.35 -2.69
CA GLU A 243 -16.48 -31.54 -2.15
C GLU A 243 -17.01 -31.30 -0.71
N ALA A 244 -16.23 -30.64 0.14
CA ALA A 244 -16.67 -30.26 1.49
C ALA A 244 -17.83 -29.25 1.47
N GLN A 245 -17.82 -28.26 0.57
CA GLN A 245 -18.92 -27.32 0.40
C GLN A 245 -20.19 -28.03 -0.11
N ASP A 246 -20.07 -28.99 -1.01
CA ASP A 246 -21.18 -29.80 -1.47
C ASP A 246 -21.77 -30.69 -0.34
N GLU A 247 -20.93 -31.18 0.55
CA GLU A 247 -21.41 -31.88 1.75
C GLU A 247 -22.19 -30.91 2.67
N LEU A 248 -21.68 -29.71 2.89
CA LEU A 248 -22.38 -28.68 3.66
C LEU A 248 -23.74 -28.34 3.04
N LYS A 249 -23.79 -28.17 1.71
CA LYS A 249 -25.03 -27.94 0.97
C LYS A 249 -26.07 -29.02 1.24
N LYS A 250 -25.68 -30.29 1.17
CA LYS A 250 -26.59 -31.44 1.41
C LYS A 250 -27.25 -31.43 2.79
N ILE A 251 -26.52 -30.94 3.81
CA ILE A 251 -27.01 -31.00 5.18
C ILE A 251 -27.61 -29.68 5.68
N ALA A 252 -27.32 -28.55 5.04
CA ALA A 252 -27.65 -27.23 5.57
C ALA A 252 -28.30 -26.26 4.57
N ALA A 253 -28.35 -26.55 3.27
CA ALA A 253 -28.93 -25.64 2.31
C ALA A 253 -30.40 -25.40 2.57
N LYS A 254 -30.85 -24.17 2.37
CA LYS A 254 -32.23 -23.77 2.33
C LYS A 254 -32.84 -24.12 0.94
N GLU A 255 -34.15 -24.20 0.87
CA GLU A 255 -34.82 -24.31 -0.42
C GLU A 255 -34.52 -23.11 -1.29
N THR A 256 -34.26 -23.35 -2.58
CA THR A 256 -33.97 -22.29 -3.54
C THR A 256 -35.20 -21.40 -3.71
N LYS A 257 -35.05 -20.12 -3.47
CA LYS A 257 -36.06 -19.11 -3.65
C LYS A 257 -36.26 -18.81 -5.13
N GLU A 258 -37.48 -18.57 -5.56
CA GLU A 258 -37.77 -18.04 -6.89
C GLU A 258 -37.51 -16.52 -6.91
N PHE A 259 -36.73 -16.07 -7.89
CA PHE A 259 -36.48 -14.67 -8.14
C PHE A 259 -36.98 -14.29 -9.53
N GLN A 260 -37.49 -13.07 -9.64
CA GLN A 260 -37.77 -12.50 -10.94
C GLN A 260 -36.49 -12.21 -11.69
N LEU A 261 -36.32 -12.77 -12.86
CA LEU A 261 -35.22 -12.48 -13.77
C LEU A 261 -35.66 -11.45 -14.81
N PHE A 262 -34.77 -10.57 -15.18
CA PHE A 262 -35.01 -9.45 -16.08
C PHE A 262 -34.15 -9.65 -17.33
N PRO A 263 -34.68 -10.19 -18.41
CA PRO A 263 -33.99 -10.28 -19.70
C PRO A 263 -33.47 -8.89 -20.10
N GLU A 264 -32.27 -8.85 -20.68
CA GLU A 264 -31.67 -7.58 -21.12
C GLU A 264 -32.37 -6.97 -22.34
N TYR A 265 -33.03 -7.83 -23.14
CA TYR A 265 -33.82 -7.49 -24.33
C TYR A 265 -34.70 -8.69 -24.74
N THR A 266 -35.69 -8.43 -25.57
CA THR A 266 -36.51 -9.49 -26.18
C THR A 266 -35.89 -9.98 -27.50
N ASP A 267 -36.09 -11.26 -27.83
CA ASP A 267 -35.60 -11.85 -29.10
C ASP A 267 -36.16 -11.12 -30.31
N GLU A 268 -37.42 -10.63 -30.21
CA GLU A 268 -38.09 -9.89 -31.27
C GLU A 268 -37.44 -8.55 -31.53
N LEU A 269 -37.09 -7.80 -30.46
CA LEU A 269 -36.41 -6.53 -30.57
C LEU A 269 -34.98 -6.73 -31.14
N TYR A 270 -34.29 -7.76 -30.67
CA TYR A 270 -32.95 -8.08 -31.17
C TYR A 270 -33.00 -8.40 -32.70
N ALA A 271 -33.91 -9.21 -33.14
CA ALA A 271 -34.05 -9.56 -34.56
C ALA A 271 -34.34 -8.32 -35.43
N ARG A 272 -35.12 -7.37 -34.92
CA ARG A 272 -35.41 -6.11 -35.65
C ARG A 272 -34.19 -5.22 -35.72
N ILE A 273 -33.41 -5.11 -34.65
CA ILE A 273 -32.15 -4.35 -34.62
C ILE A 273 -31.12 -4.98 -35.55
N ASP A 274 -31.02 -6.29 -35.56
CA ASP A 274 -30.14 -7.02 -36.48
C ASP A 274 -30.52 -6.73 -37.95
N GLU A 275 -31.78 -6.78 -38.31
CA GLU A 275 -32.22 -6.43 -39.67
C GLU A 275 -31.90 -4.98 -40.05
N ILE A 276 -32.05 -4.01 -39.14
CA ILE A 276 -31.86 -2.59 -39.42
C ILE A 276 -30.39 -2.20 -39.45
N ALA A 277 -29.60 -2.69 -38.49
CA ALA A 277 -28.27 -2.15 -38.17
C ALA A 277 -27.10 -3.06 -38.56
N HIS A 278 -27.30 -4.37 -38.77
CA HIS A 278 -26.20 -5.33 -38.93
C HIS A 278 -25.12 -4.88 -39.91
N LYS A 279 -25.53 -4.54 -41.13
CA LYS A 279 -24.61 -4.21 -42.22
C LYS A 279 -23.79 -2.93 -41.89
N ASP A 280 -24.49 -1.89 -41.46
CA ASP A 280 -23.84 -0.60 -41.15
C ASP A 280 -22.93 -0.72 -39.94
N LEU A 281 -23.31 -1.54 -38.95
CA LEU A 281 -22.46 -1.87 -37.80
C LEU A 281 -21.23 -2.69 -38.20
N ASP A 282 -21.41 -3.67 -39.08
CA ASP A 282 -20.28 -4.47 -39.59
C ASP A 282 -19.26 -3.57 -40.31
N GLU A 283 -19.72 -2.58 -41.11
CA GLU A 283 -18.85 -1.58 -41.70
C GLU A 283 -18.21 -0.64 -40.66
N ALA A 284 -18.98 -0.13 -39.67
CA ALA A 284 -18.51 0.77 -38.64
C ALA A 284 -17.45 0.15 -37.70
N LEU A 285 -17.65 -1.13 -37.37
CA LEU A 285 -16.73 -1.93 -36.53
C LEU A 285 -15.42 -2.30 -37.25
N SER A 286 -15.21 -1.86 -38.52
CA SER A 286 -13.95 -1.94 -39.23
C SER A 286 -13.13 -0.64 -39.17
N ILE A 287 -13.66 0.42 -38.58
CA ILE A 287 -12.93 1.69 -38.39
C ILE A 287 -11.90 1.50 -37.25
N ALA A 288 -10.63 1.63 -37.60
CA ALA A 288 -9.52 1.36 -36.64
C ALA A 288 -9.51 2.36 -35.48
N GLU A 289 -9.68 3.65 -35.76
CA GLU A 289 -9.64 4.70 -34.72
C GLU A 289 -10.88 4.69 -33.84
N LYS A 290 -10.62 4.79 -32.52
CA LYS A 290 -11.67 4.68 -31.48
C LYS A 290 -12.78 5.71 -31.62
N LEU A 291 -12.44 7.01 -31.68
CA LEU A 291 -13.43 8.07 -31.69
C LEU A 291 -14.29 8.09 -32.96
N PRO A 292 -13.74 8.05 -34.21
CA PRO A 292 -14.55 7.95 -35.41
C PRO A 292 -15.44 6.70 -35.46
N ARG A 293 -14.97 5.58 -34.91
CA ARG A 293 -15.77 4.37 -34.78
C ARG A 293 -16.93 4.56 -33.83
N GLN A 294 -16.71 5.16 -32.67
CA GLN A 294 -17.78 5.46 -31.71
C GLN A 294 -18.84 6.41 -32.25
N ASP A 295 -18.39 7.48 -32.92
CA ASP A 295 -19.28 8.44 -33.56
C ASP A 295 -20.19 7.75 -34.59
N ARG A 296 -19.60 6.88 -35.42
CA ARG A 296 -20.36 6.13 -36.44
C ARG A 296 -21.34 5.13 -35.82
N ILE A 297 -20.93 4.43 -34.78
CA ILE A 297 -21.79 3.51 -34.02
C ILE A 297 -22.98 4.26 -33.39
N HIS A 298 -22.71 5.45 -32.86
CA HIS A 298 -23.75 6.31 -32.28
C HIS A 298 -24.78 6.74 -33.34
N GLU A 299 -24.36 7.18 -34.52
CA GLU A 299 -25.25 7.52 -35.64
C GLU A 299 -26.15 6.34 -36.03
N ILE A 300 -25.60 5.13 -36.11
CA ILE A 300 -26.33 3.91 -36.46
C ILE A 300 -27.36 3.57 -35.37
N LYS A 301 -26.99 3.73 -34.10
CA LYS A 301 -27.89 3.51 -32.95
C LYS A 301 -29.07 4.49 -32.97
N GLU A 302 -28.80 5.78 -33.19
CA GLU A 302 -29.87 6.78 -33.32
C GLU A 302 -30.79 6.51 -34.50
N HIS A 303 -30.26 6.07 -35.64
CA HIS A 303 -31.08 5.65 -36.78
C HIS A 303 -31.98 4.45 -36.44
N ALA A 304 -31.44 3.43 -35.75
CA ALA A 304 -32.23 2.31 -35.29
C ALA A 304 -33.36 2.75 -34.33
N ARG A 305 -33.04 3.67 -33.41
CA ARG A 305 -34.03 4.27 -32.49
C ARG A 305 -35.15 5.00 -33.24
N GLU A 306 -34.83 5.77 -34.29
CA GLU A 306 -35.80 6.48 -35.09
C GLU A 306 -36.71 5.52 -35.85
N VAL A 307 -36.15 4.47 -36.44
CA VAL A 307 -36.91 3.44 -37.20
C VAL A 307 -37.86 2.68 -36.28
N LEU A 308 -37.44 2.34 -35.06
CA LEU A 308 -38.19 1.58 -34.08
C LEU A 308 -39.15 2.46 -33.24
N ALA A 309 -39.19 3.78 -33.46
CA ALA A 309 -39.96 4.69 -32.61
C ALA A 309 -41.45 4.30 -32.52
N ASP A 310 -42.05 3.91 -33.63
CA ASP A 310 -43.46 3.51 -33.73
C ASP A 310 -43.72 2.00 -33.56
N GLU A 311 -42.65 1.21 -33.30
CA GLU A 311 -42.70 -0.22 -33.01
C GLU A 311 -42.61 -0.45 -31.48
N PHE A 312 -42.99 -1.63 -30.97
CA PHE A 312 -42.92 -2.02 -29.54
C PHE A 312 -43.63 -1.01 -28.62
N THR A 313 -44.83 -0.65 -28.94
CA THR A 313 -45.67 0.34 -28.24
C THR A 313 -46.16 -0.14 -26.87
N ASP A 314 -46.03 -1.42 -26.57
CA ASP A 314 -46.40 -2.01 -25.27
C ASP A 314 -45.33 -1.77 -24.17
N MET A 315 -44.13 -1.33 -24.55
CA MET A 315 -43.06 -0.94 -23.66
C MET A 315 -43.13 0.55 -23.35
N ASP A 316 -42.74 0.96 -22.15
CA ASP A 316 -42.52 2.39 -21.88
C ASP A 316 -41.24 2.89 -22.59
N ASP A 317 -41.15 4.21 -22.80
CA ASP A 317 -40.02 4.81 -23.55
C ASP A 317 -38.65 4.55 -22.90
N ALA A 318 -38.58 4.44 -21.58
CA ALA A 318 -37.33 4.20 -20.86
C ALA A 318 -36.92 2.74 -20.93
N GLU A 319 -37.85 1.81 -20.79
CA GLU A 319 -37.66 0.38 -20.95
C GLU A 319 -37.18 0.07 -22.38
N LYS A 320 -37.88 0.59 -23.38
CA LYS A 320 -37.53 0.44 -24.79
C LYS A 320 -36.13 0.98 -25.11
N ASP A 321 -35.76 2.12 -24.59
CA ASP A 321 -34.42 2.69 -24.80
C ASP A 321 -33.32 1.84 -24.16
N THR A 322 -33.58 1.28 -22.99
CA THR A 322 -32.67 0.38 -22.27
C THR A 322 -32.50 -0.94 -23.04
N GLU A 323 -33.60 -1.60 -23.43
CA GLU A 323 -33.54 -2.85 -24.15
C GLU A 323 -32.90 -2.69 -25.55
N LEU A 324 -33.22 -1.58 -26.26
CA LEU A 324 -32.57 -1.25 -27.52
C LEU A 324 -31.07 -1.09 -27.34
N GLY A 325 -30.64 -0.39 -26.27
CA GLY A 325 -29.22 -0.23 -25.94
C GLY A 325 -28.50 -1.55 -25.74
N ASN A 326 -29.13 -2.47 -24.99
CA ASN A 326 -28.57 -3.78 -24.67
C ASN A 326 -28.52 -4.68 -25.89
N ALA A 327 -29.62 -4.76 -26.66
CA ALA A 327 -29.71 -5.56 -27.90
C ALA A 327 -28.70 -5.06 -28.97
N PHE A 328 -28.55 -3.74 -29.11
CA PHE A 328 -27.60 -3.14 -30.02
C PHE A 328 -26.17 -3.46 -29.63
N LYS A 329 -25.87 -3.48 -28.33
CA LYS A 329 -24.55 -3.85 -27.79
C LYS A 329 -24.24 -5.33 -28.00
N GLU A 330 -25.24 -6.21 -27.82
CA GLU A 330 -25.08 -7.63 -28.10
C GLU A 330 -24.84 -7.88 -29.59
N LEU A 331 -25.50 -7.16 -30.49
CA LEU A 331 -25.23 -7.25 -31.91
C LEU A 331 -23.78 -6.87 -32.25
N GLN A 332 -23.25 -5.78 -31.66
CA GLN A 332 -21.85 -5.39 -31.79
C GLN A 332 -20.94 -6.53 -31.31
N ARG A 333 -21.23 -7.07 -30.11
CA ARG A 333 -20.46 -8.17 -29.52
C ARG A 333 -20.42 -9.38 -30.45
N GLN A 334 -21.54 -9.78 -31.03
CA GLN A 334 -21.61 -10.92 -31.92
C GLN A 334 -20.84 -10.70 -33.24
N ILE A 335 -20.95 -9.52 -33.84
CA ILE A 335 -20.19 -9.19 -35.06
C ILE A 335 -18.68 -9.26 -34.78
N VAL A 336 -18.20 -8.63 -33.71
CA VAL A 336 -16.76 -8.62 -33.35
C VAL A 336 -16.28 -10.04 -33.07
N ARG A 337 -16.98 -10.80 -32.24
CA ARG A 337 -16.63 -12.20 -31.91
C ARG A 337 -16.60 -13.09 -33.14
N ARG A 338 -17.59 -13.00 -34.04
CA ARG A 338 -17.61 -13.76 -35.27
C ARG A 338 -16.36 -13.48 -36.13
N ARG A 339 -15.99 -12.20 -36.30
CA ARG A 339 -14.82 -11.82 -37.10
C ARG A 339 -13.53 -12.40 -36.50
N ILE A 340 -13.37 -12.30 -35.18
CA ILE A 340 -12.21 -12.87 -34.48
C ILE A 340 -12.15 -14.38 -34.65
N LEU A 341 -13.28 -15.07 -34.50
CA LEU A 341 -13.34 -16.53 -34.55
C LEU A 341 -13.15 -17.10 -35.95
N THR A 342 -13.68 -16.41 -36.99
CA THR A 342 -13.74 -16.94 -38.37
C THR A 342 -12.76 -16.29 -39.32
N GLU A 343 -12.30 -15.06 -39.07
CA GLU A 343 -11.53 -14.25 -40.01
C GLU A 343 -10.16 -13.85 -39.41
N ASP A 344 -9.90 -14.17 -38.15
CA ASP A 344 -8.71 -13.72 -37.39
C ASP A 344 -8.52 -12.19 -37.44
N TYR A 345 -9.63 -11.44 -37.51
CA TYR A 345 -9.66 -10.00 -37.69
C TYR A 345 -10.21 -9.28 -36.47
N ARG A 346 -9.45 -8.35 -35.94
CA ARG A 346 -9.78 -7.59 -34.72
C ARG A 346 -10.42 -6.24 -35.06
N ILE A 347 -11.03 -5.62 -34.05
CA ILE A 347 -11.82 -4.38 -34.18
C ILE A 347 -10.99 -3.18 -34.68
N ASP A 348 -9.69 -3.18 -34.52
CA ASP A 348 -8.76 -2.15 -35.02
C ASP A 348 -7.92 -2.60 -36.22
N GLY A 349 -8.25 -3.73 -36.81
CA GLY A 349 -7.59 -4.25 -38.02
C GLY A 349 -6.35 -5.08 -37.75
N ARG A 350 -5.93 -5.22 -36.47
CA ARG A 350 -4.77 -6.08 -36.14
C ARG A 350 -5.09 -7.55 -36.24
N GLY A 351 -4.06 -8.37 -36.45
CA GLY A 351 -4.10 -9.81 -36.26
C GLY A 351 -4.10 -10.22 -34.77
N LEU A 352 -4.28 -11.51 -34.48
CA LEU A 352 -4.45 -12.05 -33.13
C LEU A 352 -3.22 -11.82 -32.20
N ARG A 353 -2.02 -11.72 -32.81
CA ARG A 353 -0.74 -11.58 -32.08
C ARG A 353 -0.12 -10.18 -32.12
N ASP A 354 -0.73 -9.26 -32.85
CA ASP A 354 -0.18 -7.92 -33.05
C ASP A 354 -0.30 -7.05 -31.80
N ILE A 355 0.72 -6.26 -31.58
CA ILE A 355 0.79 -5.25 -30.52
C ILE A 355 0.58 -3.88 -31.17
N ARG A 356 -0.15 -2.98 -30.49
CA ARG A 356 -0.27 -1.57 -30.91
C ARG A 356 1.10 -0.89 -30.92
N THR A 357 1.22 0.18 -31.72
CA THR A 357 2.42 1.04 -31.75
C THR A 357 2.88 1.39 -30.33
N LEU A 358 4.17 1.17 -30.07
CA LEU A 358 4.82 1.43 -28.79
C LEU A 358 5.66 2.72 -28.83
N SER A 359 5.65 3.47 -27.74
CA SER A 359 6.59 4.57 -27.55
C SER A 359 6.93 4.73 -26.08
N ALA A 360 8.18 5.06 -25.80
CA ALA A 360 8.71 5.29 -24.47
C ALA A 360 9.53 6.58 -24.46
N GLU A 361 9.38 7.38 -23.38
CA GLU A 361 10.13 8.61 -23.17
C GLU A 361 10.41 8.78 -21.68
N VAL A 362 11.63 9.16 -21.30
CA VAL A 362 12.01 9.43 -19.90
C VAL A 362 12.29 10.91 -19.67
N ASP A 363 12.35 11.34 -18.42
CA ASP A 363 12.67 12.70 -17.97
C ASP A 363 11.73 13.78 -18.51
N ILE A 364 10.44 13.48 -18.62
CA ILE A 364 9.43 14.39 -19.18
C ILE A 364 8.87 15.39 -18.16
N VAL A 365 8.92 15.09 -16.87
CA VAL A 365 8.42 15.97 -15.80
C VAL A 365 9.61 16.61 -15.10
N PRO A 366 9.75 17.94 -15.13
CA PRO A 366 10.86 18.63 -14.47
C PRO A 366 10.76 18.53 -12.94
N ARG A 367 11.90 18.52 -12.25
CA ARG A 367 12.06 18.53 -10.78
C ARG A 367 11.63 17.28 -10.03
N VAL A 368 11.05 16.28 -10.65
CA VAL A 368 10.83 14.98 -10.03
C VAL A 368 12.11 14.15 -9.99
N HIS A 369 12.13 13.06 -9.22
CA HIS A 369 13.35 12.26 -9.10
C HIS A 369 13.56 11.34 -10.30
N GLY A 370 12.47 10.88 -10.92
CA GLY A 370 12.44 10.18 -12.19
C GLY A 370 11.04 10.20 -12.78
N SER A 371 10.92 10.28 -14.09
CA SER A 371 9.63 10.26 -14.78
C SER A 371 9.74 9.58 -16.13
N ALA A 372 8.62 8.97 -16.55
CA ALA A 372 8.51 8.34 -17.87
C ALA A 372 7.09 8.43 -18.41
N LEU A 373 6.97 8.50 -19.72
CA LEU A 373 5.74 8.28 -20.46
C LEU A 373 5.88 6.99 -21.26
N PHE A 374 5.03 6.02 -20.96
CA PHE A 374 4.88 4.83 -21.78
C PHE A 374 3.56 4.89 -22.53
N GLN A 375 3.60 4.68 -23.83
CA GLN A 375 2.43 4.70 -24.68
C GLN A 375 2.32 3.42 -25.49
N ARG A 376 1.10 2.89 -25.60
CA ARG A 376 0.74 1.75 -26.43
C ARG A 376 -0.57 2.05 -27.13
N GLY A 377 -0.50 2.42 -28.41
CA GLY A 377 -1.61 3.00 -29.14
C GLY A 377 -2.18 4.22 -28.40
N GLU A 378 -3.46 4.18 -28.03
CA GLU A 378 -4.16 5.26 -27.32
C GLU A 378 -3.98 5.21 -25.79
N THR A 379 -3.42 4.13 -25.25
CA THR A 379 -3.13 3.99 -23.83
C THR A 379 -1.83 4.69 -23.48
N GLN A 380 -1.87 5.69 -22.61
CA GLN A 380 -0.74 6.47 -22.13
C GLN A 380 -0.66 6.44 -20.61
N ILE A 381 0.51 6.11 -20.08
CA ILE A 381 0.77 6.07 -18.64
C ILE A 381 1.96 6.98 -18.32
N LEU A 382 1.73 7.93 -17.46
CA LEU A 382 2.77 8.75 -16.84
C LEU A 382 3.22 8.11 -15.54
N GLY A 383 4.46 7.62 -15.52
CA GLY A 383 5.12 7.09 -14.33
C GLY A 383 5.99 8.15 -13.67
N VAL A 384 5.84 8.34 -12.35
CA VAL A 384 6.65 9.29 -11.57
C VAL A 384 7.19 8.62 -10.33
N THR A 385 8.51 8.65 -10.17
CA THR A 385 9.23 8.08 -9.02
C THR A 385 9.70 9.17 -8.08
N THR A 386 9.45 8.98 -6.79
CA THR A 386 9.96 9.81 -5.69
C THR A 386 10.75 8.96 -4.71
N LEU A 387 11.94 9.40 -4.37
CA LEU A 387 12.86 8.74 -3.43
C LEU A 387 12.91 9.53 -2.13
N ASN A 388 12.96 8.84 -0.99
CA ASN A 388 13.17 9.48 0.31
C ASN A 388 13.81 8.50 1.30
N MET A 389 14.11 8.96 2.51
CA MET A 389 14.65 8.14 3.59
C MET A 389 13.72 7.00 3.96
N LEU A 390 14.30 5.90 4.48
CA LEU A 390 13.56 4.70 4.93
C LEU A 390 12.50 5.00 6.00
N LYS A 391 12.68 6.03 6.84
CA LYS A 391 11.66 6.48 7.80
C LYS A 391 10.32 6.88 7.15
N MET A 392 10.31 7.10 5.82
CA MET A 392 9.12 7.40 5.03
C MET A 392 8.43 6.16 4.47
N GLU A 393 8.84 4.97 4.88
CA GLU A 393 8.13 3.73 4.58
C GLU A 393 6.69 3.80 5.07
N GLN A 394 5.77 3.28 4.26
CA GLN A 394 4.37 3.20 4.65
C GLN A 394 4.21 2.22 5.82
N GLN A 395 3.66 2.70 6.92
CA GLN A 395 3.26 1.83 8.03
C GLN A 395 1.87 1.26 7.76
N ILE A 396 1.70 -0.04 7.96
CA ILE A 396 0.47 -0.78 7.70
C ILE A 396 -0.07 -1.31 9.02
N ASP A 397 -1.29 -0.91 9.38
CA ASP A 397 -1.99 -1.47 10.55
C ASP A 397 -2.72 -2.76 10.12
N ALA A 398 -1.95 -3.80 9.77
CA ALA A 398 -2.46 -5.05 9.26
C ALA A 398 -2.82 -6.04 10.38
N LEU A 399 -3.77 -6.94 10.11
CA LEU A 399 -4.11 -8.05 11.01
C LEU A 399 -2.98 -9.08 11.06
N SER A 400 -2.43 -9.44 9.90
CA SER A 400 -1.34 -10.40 9.71
C SER A 400 -0.39 -9.92 8.61
N GLY A 401 0.77 -10.58 8.46
CA GLY A 401 1.73 -10.28 7.42
C GLY A 401 2.54 -9.00 7.63
N PRO A 402 3.04 -8.37 6.55
CA PRO A 402 3.93 -7.21 6.63
C PRO A 402 3.28 -6.02 7.31
N GLN A 403 4.04 -5.34 8.19
CA GLN A 403 3.60 -4.15 8.90
C GLN A 403 4.15 -2.85 8.29
N SER A 404 5.05 -2.93 7.33
CA SER A 404 5.59 -1.79 6.60
C SER A 404 5.89 -2.12 5.14
N LYS A 405 5.97 -1.09 4.33
CA LYS A 405 6.21 -1.20 2.89
C LYS A 405 7.17 -0.10 2.43
N ARG A 406 8.33 -0.50 1.92
CA ARG A 406 9.37 0.40 1.39
C ARG A 406 9.04 0.91 -0.01
N TYR A 407 8.48 0.06 -0.86
CA TYR A 407 8.02 0.39 -2.19
C TYR A 407 6.50 0.57 -2.19
N MET A 408 6.05 1.74 -2.53
CA MET A 408 4.64 2.13 -2.54
C MET A 408 4.24 2.47 -3.97
N HIS A 409 3.27 1.75 -4.52
CA HIS A 409 2.79 2.00 -5.88
C HIS A 409 1.34 2.50 -5.84
N ASN A 410 1.13 3.74 -6.26
CA ASN A 410 -0.18 4.35 -6.42
C ASN A 410 -0.56 4.38 -7.91
N TYR A 411 -1.74 3.91 -8.23
CA TYR A 411 -2.32 3.97 -9.57
C TYR A 411 -3.50 4.93 -9.56
N GLU A 412 -3.55 5.83 -10.53
CA GLU A 412 -4.59 6.83 -10.67
C GLU A 412 -5.18 6.79 -12.09
N MET A 413 -6.53 6.79 -12.16
CA MET A 413 -7.27 6.75 -13.42
C MET A 413 -8.34 7.85 -13.43
N PRO A 414 -7.96 9.10 -13.69
CA PRO A 414 -8.89 10.21 -13.73
C PRO A 414 -9.87 10.06 -14.91
N PRO A 415 -11.10 10.57 -14.81
CA PRO A 415 -12.14 10.39 -15.83
C PRO A 415 -11.74 10.82 -17.23
N TYR A 416 -10.92 11.88 -17.35
CA TYR A 416 -10.45 12.36 -18.65
C TYR A 416 -9.59 11.33 -19.42
N SER A 417 -9.04 10.31 -18.72
CA SER A 417 -8.25 9.26 -19.38
C SER A 417 -9.08 8.42 -20.36
N THR A 418 -10.37 8.31 -20.14
CA THR A 418 -11.33 7.64 -21.04
C THR A 418 -12.08 8.62 -21.93
N GLY A 419 -11.89 9.93 -21.74
CA GLY A 419 -12.63 10.98 -22.44
C GLY A 419 -13.94 11.35 -21.75
N GLU A 420 -14.13 10.96 -20.49
CA GLU A 420 -15.36 11.14 -19.73
C GLU A 420 -15.24 12.24 -18.68
N THR A 421 -16.37 12.68 -18.16
CA THR A 421 -16.46 13.53 -16.98
C THR A 421 -16.82 12.67 -15.77
N GLY A 422 -16.26 12.98 -14.59
CA GLY A 422 -16.57 12.20 -13.41
C GLY A 422 -15.98 12.80 -12.14
N ARG A 423 -16.21 12.12 -11.02
CA ARG A 423 -15.69 12.55 -9.72
C ARG A 423 -14.20 12.23 -9.62
N VAL A 424 -13.42 13.23 -9.23
CA VAL A 424 -12.01 13.11 -8.85
C VAL A 424 -11.92 13.10 -7.33
N GLY A 425 -11.11 12.21 -6.75
CA GLY A 425 -10.98 12.15 -5.28
C GLY A 425 -10.29 10.89 -4.80
N SER A 426 -10.87 10.20 -3.82
CA SER A 426 -10.27 8.98 -3.25
C SER A 426 -10.19 7.85 -4.28
N PRO A 427 -9.14 7.02 -4.23
CA PRO A 427 -8.97 5.91 -5.14
C PRO A 427 -10.13 4.91 -5.00
N LYS A 428 -10.57 4.38 -6.13
CA LYS A 428 -11.61 3.36 -6.23
C LYS A 428 -10.99 1.96 -6.04
N ARG A 429 -11.83 0.95 -5.77
CA ARG A 429 -11.39 -0.46 -5.63
C ARG A 429 -10.58 -0.95 -6.84
N ARG A 430 -10.93 -0.51 -8.05
CA ARG A 430 -10.20 -0.83 -9.28
C ARG A 430 -8.78 -0.25 -9.27
N GLU A 431 -8.63 1.01 -8.87
CA GLU A 431 -7.32 1.69 -8.80
C GLU A 431 -6.41 1.03 -7.78
N ILE A 432 -6.94 0.63 -6.62
CA ILE A 432 -6.20 -0.14 -5.60
C ILE A 432 -5.75 -1.49 -6.17
N GLY A 433 -6.62 -2.21 -6.88
CA GLY A 433 -6.29 -3.50 -7.50
C GLY A 433 -5.21 -3.38 -8.59
N HIS A 434 -5.31 -2.36 -9.46
CA HIS A 434 -4.34 -2.11 -10.52
C HIS A 434 -2.98 -1.70 -9.95
N GLY A 435 -2.97 -0.82 -8.94
CA GLY A 435 -1.75 -0.41 -8.24
C GLY A 435 -1.05 -1.60 -7.56
N ALA A 436 -1.81 -2.45 -6.87
CA ALA A 436 -1.28 -3.65 -6.21
C ALA A 436 -0.67 -4.65 -7.21
N LEU A 437 -1.28 -4.84 -8.37
CA LEU A 437 -0.75 -5.71 -9.42
C LEU A 437 0.58 -5.17 -9.98
N ALA A 438 0.64 -3.86 -10.27
CA ALA A 438 1.86 -3.22 -10.76
C ALA A 438 2.97 -3.19 -9.69
N GLU A 439 2.62 -2.99 -8.41
CA GLU A 439 3.55 -3.11 -7.29
C GLU A 439 4.14 -4.51 -7.20
N LYS A 440 3.29 -5.53 -7.19
CA LYS A 440 3.68 -6.94 -7.15
C LYS A 440 4.63 -7.30 -8.29
N ALA A 441 4.41 -6.75 -9.50
CA ALA A 441 5.24 -7.00 -10.67
C ALA A 441 6.69 -6.49 -10.51
N LEU A 442 6.92 -5.44 -9.76
CA LEU A 442 8.22 -4.78 -9.64
C LEU A 442 9.00 -5.14 -8.37
N VAL A 443 8.30 -5.51 -7.29
CA VAL A 443 8.94 -5.87 -6.01
C VAL A 443 10.08 -6.89 -6.15
N PRO A 444 9.96 -7.97 -6.95
CA PRO A 444 11.01 -9.00 -7.06
C PRO A 444 12.33 -8.51 -7.69
N VAL A 445 12.28 -7.41 -8.43
CA VAL A 445 13.45 -6.87 -9.15
C VAL A 445 14.02 -5.60 -8.52
N LEU A 446 13.45 -5.14 -7.41
CA LEU A 446 13.99 -3.99 -6.67
C LEU A 446 15.34 -4.34 -6.02
N PRO A 447 16.25 -3.38 -5.90
CA PRO A 447 17.48 -3.55 -5.13
C PRO A 447 17.17 -3.82 -3.66
N SER A 448 18.06 -4.49 -2.93
CA SER A 448 17.91 -4.69 -1.50
C SER A 448 17.96 -3.35 -0.74
N ARG A 449 17.65 -3.39 0.56
CA ARG A 449 17.69 -2.21 1.43
C ARG A 449 19.11 -1.70 1.62
N GLU A 450 20.07 -2.61 1.62
CA GLU A 450 21.49 -2.34 1.76
C GLU A 450 22.09 -1.74 0.47
N GLU A 451 21.64 -2.23 -0.69
CA GLU A 451 22.10 -1.74 -2.00
C GLU A 451 21.53 -0.36 -2.32
N PHE A 452 20.29 -0.08 -1.91
CA PHE A 452 19.60 1.17 -2.22
C PHE A 452 18.69 1.58 -1.05
N PRO A 453 19.22 2.32 -0.05
CA PRO A 453 18.56 2.59 1.23
C PRO A 453 17.50 3.70 1.14
N TYR A 454 16.58 3.59 0.18
CA TYR A 454 15.50 4.57 -0.04
C TYR A 454 14.13 3.93 0.12
N ALA A 455 13.21 4.66 0.72
CA ALA A 455 11.79 4.48 0.50
C ALA A 455 11.44 5.01 -0.88
N ILE A 456 10.71 4.23 -1.67
CA ILE A 456 10.40 4.51 -3.07
C ILE A 456 8.89 4.66 -3.21
N ARG A 457 8.43 5.82 -3.64
CA ARG A 457 7.04 6.03 -4.03
C ARG A 457 6.93 6.15 -5.53
N GLN A 458 6.18 5.24 -6.14
CA GLN A 458 5.82 5.22 -7.54
C GLN A 458 4.38 5.68 -7.71
N VAL A 459 4.14 6.59 -8.64
CA VAL A 459 2.80 6.97 -9.08
C VAL A 459 2.67 6.64 -10.55
N SER A 460 1.60 5.96 -10.93
CA SER A 460 1.25 5.69 -12.32
C SER A 460 -0.08 6.35 -12.62
N GLU A 461 -0.06 7.41 -13.41
CA GLU A 461 -1.24 8.14 -13.85
C GLU A 461 -1.64 7.70 -15.25
N ALA A 462 -2.83 7.13 -15.39
CA ALA A 462 -3.42 6.83 -16.69
C ALA A 462 -3.94 8.13 -17.32
N ILE A 463 -3.16 8.73 -18.21
CA ILE A 463 -3.54 9.96 -18.91
C ILE A 463 -4.27 9.70 -20.24
N GLY A 464 -4.22 8.48 -20.74
CA GLY A 464 -5.02 7.94 -21.84
C GLY A 464 -5.29 6.47 -21.60
N SER A 465 -6.52 5.99 -21.83
CA SER A 465 -6.93 4.61 -21.55
C SER A 465 -7.78 4.02 -22.67
N ASN A 466 -7.29 2.95 -23.29
CA ASN A 466 -8.05 2.07 -24.18
C ASN A 466 -7.56 0.62 -24.02
N GLY A 467 -7.85 0.02 -22.86
CA GLY A 467 -7.45 -1.32 -22.47
C GLY A 467 -6.02 -1.44 -21.95
N SER A 468 -5.80 -2.41 -21.07
CA SER A 468 -4.47 -2.79 -20.53
C SER A 468 -3.67 -1.67 -19.84
N THR A 469 -4.34 -0.73 -19.18
CA THR A 469 -3.68 0.39 -18.47
C THR A 469 -2.81 -0.06 -17.32
N SER A 470 -3.22 -1.07 -16.54
CA SER A 470 -2.42 -1.61 -15.42
C SER A 470 -1.08 -2.19 -15.89
N MET A 471 -1.06 -2.85 -17.05
CA MET A 471 0.17 -3.38 -17.62
C MET A 471 1.05 -2.29 -18.25
N GLY A 472 0.45 -1.25 -18.80
CA GLY A 472 1.16 -0.02 -19.18
C GLY A 472 1.84 0.64 -17.98
N SER A 473 1.21 0.57 -16.79
CA SER A 473 1.79 1.08 -15.53
C SER A 473 3.06 0.33 -15.13
N VAL A 474 3.12 -0.97 -15.33
CA VAL A 474 4.35 -1.75 -15.09
C VAL A 474 5.50 -1.24 -15.97
N CYS A 475 5.24 -1.00 -17.26
CA CYS A 475 6.25 -0.51 -18.20
C CYS A 475 6.70 0.92 -17.87
N ALA A 476 5.74 1.84 -17.59
CA ALA A 476 6.05 3.21 -17.21
C ALA A 476 6.84 3.28 -15.90
N SER A 477 6.52 2.39 -14.95
CA SER A 477 7.22 2.33 -13.66
C SER A 477 8.62 1.78 -13.79
N THR A 478 8.85 0.76 -14.62
CA THR A 478 10.20 0.28 -14.95
C THR A 478 11.06 1.44 -15.49
N LEU A 479 10.55 2.18 -16.46
CA LEU A 479 11.24 3.32 -17.07
C LEU A 479 11.51 4.44 -16.03
N SER A 480 10.51 4.83 -15.25
CA SER A 480 10.65 5.93 -14.28
C SER A 480 11.55 5.57 -13.09
N LEU A 481 11.58 4.31 -12.67
CA LEU A 481 12.51 3.82 -11.64
C LEU A 481 13.96 3.87 -12.15
N LEU A 482 14.21 3.41 -13.37
CA LEU A 482 15.53 3.51 -14.01
C LEU A 482 15.95 4.98 -14.21
N ALA A 483 15.02 5.84 -14.65
CA ALA A 483 15.26 7.28 -14.77
C ALA A 483 15.57 7.96 -13.43
N ALA A 484 15.02 7.45 -12.32
CA ALA A 484 15.32 7.91 -10.97
C ALA A 484 16.68 7.41 -10.43
N GLY A 485 17.38 6.57 -11.17
CA GLY A 485 18.65 5.96 -10.74
C GLY A 485 18.49 4.74 -9.84
N VAL A 486 17.29 4.14 -9.78
CA VAL A 486 17.07 2.89 -9.02
C VAL A 486 17.72 1.72 -9.77
N PRO A 487 18.68 1.00 -9.16
CA PRO A 487 19.38 -0.11 -9.82
C PRO A 487 18.51 -1.37 -9.80
N LEU A 488 17.48 -1.41 -10.67
CA LEU A 488 16.65 -2.60 -10.85
C LEU A 488 17.50 -3.79 -11.25
N LYS A 489 17.20 -4.95 -10.72
CA LYS A 489 17.89 -6.23 -11.07
C LYS A 489 17.65 -6.62 -12.53
N ALA A 490 16.46 -6.33 -13.03
CA ALA A 490 16.08 -6.49 -14.44
C ALA A 490 14.89 -5.58 -14.78
N PRO A 491 14.71 -5.14 -16.02
CA PRO A 491 13.51 -4.48 -16.47
C PRO A 491 12.33 -5.45 -16.51
N VAL A 492 11.13 -4.93 -16.25
CA VAL A 492 9.87 -5.68 -16.27
C VAL A 492 8.93 -5.04 -17.29
N ALA A 493 8.33 -5.88 -18.13
CA ALA A 493 7.27 -5.49 -19.06
C ALA A 493 5.95 -6.17 -18.72
N GLY A 494 4.83 -5.52 -19.03
CA GLY A 494 3.50 -6.05 -18.81
C GLY A 494 2.63 -6.00 -20.06
N ILE A 495 1.82 -7.05 -20.26
CA ILE A 495 0.86 -7.19 -21.36
C ILE A 495 -0.47 -7.74 -20.86
N ALA A 496 -1.58 -7.39 -21.52
CA ALA A 496 -2.86 -8.04 -21.33
C ALA A 496 -3.26 -8.84 -22.56
N MET A 497 -3.61 -10.09 -22.29
CA MET A 497 -4.10 -11.06 -23.26
C MET A 497 -5.62 -11.18 -23.15
N GLY A 498 -6.30 -11.45 -24.24
CA GLY A 498 -7.73 -11.75 -24.27
C GLY A 498 -8.00 -13.15 -24.76
N LEU A 499 -9.27 -13.53 -24.66
CA LEU A 499 -9.79 -14.78 -25.21
C LEU A 499 -11.17 -14.52 -25.81
N VAL A 500 -11.39 -15.09 -26.98
CA VAL A 500 -12.73 -15.23 -27.55
C VAL A 500 -12.95 -16.70 -27.87
N SER A 501 -14.06 -17.26 -27.40
CA SER A 501 -14.44 -18.64 -27.63
C SER A 501 -15.83 -18.73 -28.26
N GLY A 502 -16.12 -19.79 -28.95
CA GLY A 502 -17.43 -20.02 -29.56
C GLY A 502 -17.47 -21.20 -30.50
N ASP A 503 -18.68 -21.55 -30.93
CA ASP A 503 -18.91 -22.67 -31.82
C ASP A 503 -18.86 -22.22 -33.27
N VAL A 504 -17.91 -22.78 -34.03
CA VAL A 504 -17.73 -22.56 -35.47
C VAL A 504 -17.78 -23.93 -36.14
N ASP A 505 -18.69 -24.11 -37.10
CA ASP A 505 -18.88 -25.37 -37.83
C ASP A 505 -19.04 -26.61 -36.90
N GLY A 506 -19.74 -26.42 -35.76
CA GLY A 506 -19.99 -27.48 -34.77
C GLY A 506 -18.79 -27.89 -33.93
N LYS A 507 -17.75 -27.07 -33.90
CA LYS A 507 -16.59 -27.21 -33.02
C LYS A 507 -16.45 -25.98 -32.14
N HIS A 508 -16.30 -26.21 -30.83
CA HIS A 508 -15.92 -25.13 -29.91
C HIS A 508 -14.45 -24.76 -30.11
N ILE A 509 -14.17 -23.52 -30.42
CA ILE A 509 -12.82 -23.00 -30.64
C ILE A 509 -12.52 -21.86 -29.71
N PHE A 510 -11.23 -21.67 -29.43
CA PHE A 510 -10.67 -20.60 -28.59
C PHE A 510 -9.66 -19.82 -29.42
N LYS A 511 -9.70 -18.48 -29.37
CA LYS A 511 -8.74 -17.56 -29.98
C LYS A 511 -8.18 -16.65 -28.92
N THR A 512 -6.86 -16.72 -28.69
CA THR A 512 -6.15 -15.82 -27.77
C THR A 512 -5.73 -14.55 -28.50
N LEU A 513 -5.87 -13.39 -27.83
CA LEU A 513 -5.58 -12.07 -28.38
C LEU A 513 -4.45 -11.42 -27.59
N THR A 514 -3.46 -10.86 -28.27
CA THR A 514 -2.39 -10.06 -27.66
C THR A 514 -2.80 -8.59 -27.60
N ASP A 515 -2.49 -7.90 -26.51
CA ASP A 515 -2.71 -6.45 -26.35
C ASP A 515 -4.16 -6.02 -26.61
N ILE A 516 -5.08 -6.47 -25.74
CA ILE A 516 -6.50 -6.20 -25.90
C ILE A 516 -6.87 -4.73 -25.68
N LEU A 517 -7.82 -4.28 -26.51
CA LEU A 517 -8.52 -3.01 -26.35
C LEU A 517 -9.63 -3.11 -25.29
N GLY A 518 -10.10 -1.96 -24.78
CA GLY A 518 -11.24 -1.93 -23.86
C GLY A 518 -12.52 -2.56 -24.41
N ALA A 519 -12.78 -2.42 -25.72
CA ALA A 519 -13.91 -3.09 -26.37
C ALA A 519 -13.72 -4.61 -26.47
N GLU A 520 -12.49 -5.09 -26.67
CA GLU A 520 -12.18 -6.52 -26.72
C GLU A 520 -12.21 -7.15 -25.32
N ASP A 521 -11.84 -6.42 -24.26
CA ASP A 521 -12.10 -6.83 -22.89
C ASP A 521 -13.62 -6.95 -22.65
N ALA A 522 -14.41 -5.93 -23.05
CA ALA A 522 -15.86 -5.94 -22.86
C ALA A 522 -16.57 -7.10 -23.60
N PHE A 523 -16.18 -7.38 -24.85
CA PHE A 523 -16.80 -8.38 -25.72
C PHE A 523 -16.17 -9.77 -25.65
N GLY A 524 -14.94 -9.88 -25.12
CA GLY A 524 -14.22 -11.12 -24.95
C GLY A 524 -14.63 -11.88 -23.69
N ASP A 525 -14.00 -13.03 -23.49
CA ASP A 525 -14.28 -13.98 -22.43
C ASP A 525 -13.25 -13.93 -21.29
N MET A 526 -12.09 -13.29 -21.53
CA MET A 526 -10.97 -13.28 -20.59
C MET A 526 -10.18 -11.96 -20.67
N ASP A 527 -9.75 -11.44 -19.53
CA ASP A 527 -8.69 -10.46 -19.37
C ASP A 527 -7.55 -11.09 -18.56
N PHE A 528 -6.44 -11.40 -19.24
CA PHE A 528 -5.31 -12.11 -18.67
C PHE A 528 -4.06 -11.25 -18.73
N LYS A 529 -3.68 -10.69 -17.58
CA LYS A 529 -2.56 -9.79 -17.40
C LYS A 529 -1.31 -10.56 -16.99
N VAL A 530 -0.21 -10.36 -17.70
CA VAL A 530 1.06 -11.03 -17.42
C VAL A 530 2.19 -10.00 -17.42
N ALA A 531 2.90 -9.90 -16.30
CA ALA A 531 4.11 -9.10 -16.16
C ALA A 531 5.32 -9.98 -15.86
N GLY A 532 6.50 -9.60 -16.35
CA GLY A 532 7.73 -10.35 -16.07
C GLY A 532 8.95 -9.73 -16.70
N THR A 533 10.08 -10.29 -16.31
CA THR A 533 11.38 -10.05 -16.92
C THR A 533 11.49 -10.84 -18.23
N SER A 534 12.65 -10.82 -18.88
CA SER A 534 12.95 -11.72 -20.01
C SER A 534 12.99 -13.20 -19.61
N GLU A 535 13.17 -13.52 -18.32
CA GLU A 535 13.46 -14.88 -17.85
C GLU A 535 12.34 -15.51 -17.03
N PHE A 536 11.57 -14.73 -16.27
CA PHE A 536 10.51 -15.26 -15.42
C PHE A 536 9.34 -14.27 -15.22
N ILE A 537 8.20 -14.80 -14.83
CA ILE A 537 6.97 -14.05 -14.55
C ILE A 537 7.07 -13.44 -13.16
N THR A 538 6.79 -12.12 -13.05
CA THR A 538 6.80 -11.40 -11.78
C THR A 538 5.40 -11.15 -11.23
N ALA A 539 4.37 -11.02 -12.07
CA ALA A 539 2.98 -10.93 -11.66
C ALA A 539 2.02 -11.42 -12.75
N LEU A 540 0.87 -11.93 -12.31
CA LEU A 540 -0.15 -12.46 -13.19
C LEU A 540 -1.53 -12.27 -12.57
N GLN A 541 -2.54 -11.91 -13.39
CA GLN A 541 -3.94 -11.81 -13.00
C GLN A 541 -4.84 -12.31 -14.11
N LEU A 542 -5.81 -13.17 -13.77
CA LEU A 542 -6.86 -13.64 -14.68
C LEU A 542 -8.23 -13.22 -14.18
N ASP A 543 -8.99 -12.60 -15.08
CA ASP A 543 -10.43 -12.38 -14.97
C ASP A 543 -11.15 -13.09 -16.12
N THR A 544 -12.14 -13.93 -15.85
CA THR A 544 -12.94 -14.59 -16.88
C THR A 544 -14.43 -14.35 -16.70
N LYS A 545 -15.15 -14.31 -17.82
CA LYS A 545 -16.60 -14.25 -17.87
C LYS A 545 -17.23 -15.65 -18.15
N LEU A 546 -16.36 -16.64 -18.36
CA LEU A 546 -16.75 -18.03 -18.52
C LEU A 546 -16.79 -18.71 -17.15
N ASP A 547 -17.48 -19.83 -17.06
CA ASP A 547 -17.51 -20.71 -15.89
C ASP A 547 -16.13 -21.26 -15.52
N GLY A 548 -15.18 -21.13 -16.41
CA GLY A 548 -13.77 -21.48 -16.26
C GLY A 548 -13.07 -21.70 -17.60
N ILE A 549 -11.77 -21.64 -17.61
CA ILE A 549 -10.92 -21.81 -18.81
C ILE A 549 -10.06 -23.07 -18.63
N PRO A 550 -9.92 -23.91 -19.69
CA PRO A 550 -8.99 -25.03 -19.69
C PRO A 550 -7.54 -24.58 -19.48
N ALA A 551 -6.77 -25.32 -18.70
CA ALA A 551 -5.41 -24.93 -18.33
C ALA A 551 -4.44 -24.92 -19.54
N ASP A 552 -4.66 -25.74 -20.54
CA ASP A 552 -3.88 -25.75 -21.80
C ASP A 552 -4.06 -24.45 -22.61
N ILE A 553 -5.24 -23.87 -22.61
CA ILE A 553 -5.51 -22.56 -23.22
C ILE A 553 -4.77 -21.45 -22.47
N LEU A 554 -4.77 -21.52 -21.13
CA LEU A 554 -4.02 -20.56 -20.30
C LEU A 554 -2.52 -20.69 -20.51
N ALA A 555 -1.99 -21.90 -20.63
CA ALA A 555 -0.60 -22.16 -20.94
C ALA A 555 -0.19 -21.58 -22.32
N ALA A 556 -1.06 -21.74 -23.32
CA ALA A 556 -0.84 -21.15 -24.65
C ALA A 556 -0.87 -19.61 -24.59
N ALA A 557 -1.79 -19.01 -23.83
CA ALA A 557 -1.83 -17.56 -23.61
C ALA A 557 -0.59 -17.03 -22.88
N LEU A 558 -0.05 -17.78 -21.90
CA LEU A 558 1.21 -17.44 -21.22
C LEU A 558 2.38 -17.39 -22.21
N GLN A 559 2.50 -18.39 -23.09
CA GLN A 559 3.57 -18.42 -24.10
C GLN A 559 3.45 -17.25 -25.08
N GLN A 560 2.24 -16.91 -25.53
CA GLN A 560 1.99 -15.76 -26.40
C GLN A 560 2.28 -14.43 -25.66
N ALA A 561 1.99 -14.33 -24.37
CA ALA A 561 2.34 -13.18 -23.53
C ALA A 561 3.86 -13.00 -23.38
N LYS A 562 4.65 -14.10 -23.37
CA LYS A 562 6.11 -14.05 -23.35
C LYS A 562 6.68 -13.36 -24.59
N GLU A 563 6.18 -13.74 -25.77
CA GLU A 563 6.57 -13.13 -27.04
C GLU A 563 6.30 -11.61 -27.04
N ALA A 564 5.10 -11.22 -26.61
CA ALA A 564 4.71 -9.83 -26.51
C ALA A 564 5.57 -9.03 -25.51
N ARG A 565 5.87 -9.60 -24.34
CA ARG A 565 6.73 -8.94 -23.34
C ARG A 565 8.16 -8.76 -23.86
N ALA A 566 8.69 -9.72 -24.62
CA ALA A 566 10.02 -9.59 -25.24
C ALA A 566 10.09 -8.35 -26.14
N THR A 567 9.09 -8.13 -26.99
CA THR A 567 8.98 -6.95 -27.85
C THR A 567 8.89 -5.65 -27.06
N ILE A 568 8.11 -5.64 -25.97
CA ILE A 568 7.99 -4.44 -25.11
C ILE A 568 9.30 -4.16 -24.38
N LEU A 569 9.99 -5.18 -23.88
CA LEU A 569 11.30 -5.04 -23.23
C LEU A 569 12.36 -4.46 -24.18
N GLU A 570 12.31 -4.78 -25.48
CA GLU A 570 13.20 -4.16 -26.47
C GLU A 570 13.00 -2.65 -26.53
N VAL A 571 11.74 -2.17 -26.58
CA VAL A 571 11.42 -0.74 -26.60
C VAL A 571 11.85 -0.05 -25.29
N ILE A 572 11.65 -0.69 -24.13
CA ILE A 572 12.12 -0.19 -22.84
C ILE A 572 13.65 -0.06 -22.85
N ASN A 573 14.37 -1.08 -23.27
CA ASN A 573 15.84 -1.09 -23.30
C ASN A 573 16.43 -0.13 -24.34
N GLU A 574 15.73 0.13 -25.45
CA GLU A 574 16.14 1.16 -26.42
C GLU A 574 15.99 2.57 -25.85
N CYS A 575 14.98 2.80 -24.98
CA CYS A 575 14.75 4.09 -24.34
C CYS A 575 15.75 4.34 -23.21
N ILE A 576 15.96 3.34 -22.33
CA ILE A 576 16.90 3.40 -21.21
C ILE A 576 17.47 2.01 -20.92
N ASP A 577 18.78 1.87 -20.99
CA ASP A 577 19.50 0.60 -20.91
C ASP A 577 20.04 0.26 -19.51
N GLY A 578 19.78 1.12 -18.54
CA GLY A 578 20.19 0.95 -17.15
C GLY A 578 19.80 2.13 -16.27
N PRO A 579 20.14 2.11 -14.97
CA PRO A 579 19.82 3.19 -14.07
C PRO A 579 20.56 4.48 -14.48
N ALA A 580 19.81 5.58 -14.62
CA ALA A 580 20.36 6.91 -14.87
C ALA A 580 21.09 7.45 -13.62
N GLU A 581 21.82 8.55 -13.76
CA GLU A 581 22.26 9.31 -12.60
C GLU A 581 21.05 9.85 -11.85
N MET A 582 21.08 9.76 -10.52
CA MET A 582 20.02 10.32 -9.68
C MET A 582 19.86 11.82 -9.92
N SER A 583 18.62 12.27 -9.96
CA SER A 583 18.27 13.70 -10.05
C SER A 583 18.95 14.54 -8.98
N GLU A 584 19.33 15.77 -9.30
CA GLU A 584 19.85 16.74 -8.32
C GLU A 584 18.86 17.05 -7.20
N PHE A 585 17.56 16.86 -7.45
CA PHE A 585 16.48 17.04 -6.47
C PHE A 585 16.24 15.82 -5.58
N ALA A 586 16.84 14.66 -5.91
CA ALA A 586 16.73 13.48 -5.07
C ALA A 586 17.68 13.58 -3.87
N PRO A 587 17.21 13.25 -2.66
CA PRO A 587 18.05 13.28 -1.49
C PRO A 587 19.20 12.27 -1.62
N ARG A 588 20.43 12.68 -1.22
CA ARG A 588 21.59 11.78 -1.16
C ARG A 588 21.66 11.16 0.23
N ILE A 589 21.66 9.84 0.30
CA ILE A 589 21.73 9.09 1.55
C ILE A 589 23.13 8.48 1.70
N ILE A 590 23.76 8.74 2.83
CA ILE A 590 25.01 8.13 3.26
C ILE A 590 24.69 7.16 4.38
N THR A 591 25.19 5.94 4.26
CA THR A 591 25.06 4.93 5.32
C THR A 591 26.36 4.84 6.10
N THR A 592 26.27 4.88 7.42
CA THR A 592 27.39 4.61 8.36
C THR A 592 26.89 3.72 9.49
N SER A 593 27.76 3.27 10.37
CA SER A 593 27.39 2.43 11.51
C SER A 593 27.98 2.96 12.80
N VAL A 594 27.22 2.82 13.89
CA VAL A 594 27.61 3.19 15.24
C VAL A 594 27.48 1.95 16.13
N PRO A 595 28.46 1.67 17.03
CA PRO A 595 28.28 0.60 18.00
C PRO A 595 26.97 0.74 18.76
N VAL A 596 26.20 -0.37 18.94
CA VAL A 596 24.88 -0.36 19.59
C VAL A 596 24.88 0.33 20.94
N GLU A 597 25.98 0.14 21.73
CA GLU A 597 26.19 0.80 23.03
C GLU A 597 26.34 2.32 22.94
N LYS A 598 26.69 2.86 21.75
CA LYS A 598 26.87 4.30 21.48
C LYS A 598 25.65 4.99 20.90
N ILE A 599 24.62 4.24 20.48
CA ILE A 599 23.37 4.80 19.93
C ILE A 599 22.79 5.85 20.89
N GLY A 600 22.77 5.53 22.21
CA GLY A 600 22.23 6.43 23.23
C GLY A 600 23.02 7.74 23.36
N GLU A 601 24.32 7.75 23.09
CA GLU A 601 25.17 8.94 23.13
C GLU A 601 24.92 9.82 21.89
N VAL A 602 24.76 9.22 20.72
CA VAL A 602 24.46 9.92 19.45
C VAL A 602 23.06 10.54 19.48
N ILE A 603 22.07 9.81 20.00
CA ILE A 603 20.70 10.32 20.15
C ILE A 603 20.65 11.41 21.22
N GLY A 604 21.35 11.21 22.33
CA GLY A 604 21.37 12.10 23.50
C GLY A 604 20.04 12.11 24.28
N PRO A 605 20.00 12.76 25.46
CA PRO A 605 18.79 12.81 26.29
C PRO A 605 17.59 13.42 25.54
N LYS A 606 16.52 12.65 25.41
CA LYS A 606 15.28 13.05 24.67
C LYS A 606 15.54 13.47 23.21
N GLY A 607 16.53 12.89 22.56
CA GLY A 607 16.87 13.23 21.17
C GLY A 607 17.62 14.56 20.97
N LYS A 608 18.12 15.19 22.06
CA LYS A 608 18.68 16.54 21.98
C LYS A 608 19.94 16.61 21.11
N MET A 609 20.79 15.59 21.18
CA MET A 609 22.07 15.59 20.43
C MET A 609 21.79 15.40 18.93
N ILE A 610 20.99 14.40 18.55
CA ILE A 610 20.66 14.14 17.13
C ILE A 610 19.94 15.33 16.50
N ASN A 611 18.99 15.96 17.23
CA ASN A 611 18.31 17.15 16.73
C ASN A 611 19.27 18.32 16.52
N GLN A 612 20.25 18.50 17.44
CA GLN A 612 21.28 19.54 17.30
C GLN A 612 22.16 19.29 16.07
N ILE A 613 22.56 18.04 15.82
CA ILE A 613 23.36 17.69 14.63
C ILE A 613 22.57 17.99 13.36
N GLN A 614 21.26 17.66 13.33
CA GLN A 614 20.38 17.94 12.20
C GLN A 614 20.21 19.46 11.97
N GLU A 615 20.04 20.25 13.03
CA GLU A 615 19.93 21.71 12.96
C GLU A 615 21.23 22.37 12.48
N ASP A 616 22.39 21.91 12.99
CA ASP A 616 23.68 22.49 12.68
C ASP A 616 24.16 22.15 11.26
N THR A 617 23.77 21.00 10.73
CA THR A 617 24.22 20.52 9.40
C THR A 617 23.18 20.71 8.31
N GLY A 618 21.90 20.74 8.65
CA GLY A 618 20.79 20.69 7.71
C GLY A 618 20.55 19.28 7.15
N ALA A 619 21.19 18.24 7.70
CA ALA A 619 20.97 16.85 7.30
C ALA A 619 19.84 16.23 8.12
N GLU A 620 19.14 15.25 7.54
CA GLU A 620 18.21 14.38 8.26
C GLU A 620 18.90 13.07 8.64
N ILE A 621 18.71 12.60 9.89
CA ILE A 621 19.39 11.41 10.43
C ILE A 621 18.34 10.42 10.93
N ALA A 622 18.53 9.14 10.58
CA ALA A 622 17.78 8.01 11.13
C ALA A 622 18.78 6.96 11.63
N ILE A 623 18.53 6.41 12.82
CA ILE A 623 19.37 5.38 13.44
C ILE A 623 18.50 4.17 13.72
N GLU A 624 18.95 2.99 13.30
CA GLU A 624 18.30 1.72 13.58
C GLU A 624 18.84 1.06 14.84
N ASP A 625 18.09 0.11 15.38
CA ASP A 625 18.43 -0.56 16.65
C ASP A 625 19.72 -1.41 16.54
N ASP A 626 20.13 -1.79 15.34
CA ASP A 626 21.38 -2.51 15.05
C ASP A 626 22.61 -1.60 14.97
N GLY A 627 22.42 -0.27 15.03
CA GLY A 627 23.46 0.72 14.92
C GLY A 627 23.70 1.26 13.51
N THR A 628 22.93 0.84 12.52
CA THR A 628 22.97 1.43 11.18
C THR A 628 22.43 2.85 11.20
N VAL A 629 23.16 3.79 10.60
CA VAL A 629 22.81 5.21 10.55
C VAL A 629 22.66 5.64 9.10
N PHE A 630 21.46 6.13 8.76
CA PHE A 630 21.17 6.75 7.48
C PHE A 630 21.15 8.26 7.61
N ILE A 631 21.97 8.94 6.81
CA ILE A 631 22.11 10.39 6.82
C ILE A 631 21.75 10.91 5.44
N SER A 632 20.74 11.76 5.35
CA SER A 632 20.21 12.29 4.10
C SER A 632 20.36 13.81 4.03
N SER A 633 20.70 14.32 2.86
CA SER A 633 20.68 15.77 2.58
C SER A 633 20.50 16.05 1.10
N GLU A 634 20.00 17.25 0.78
CA GLU A 634 20.10 17.80 -0.55
C GLU A 634 21.58 18.14 -0.85
N GLY A 635 22.15 17.61 -1.93
CA GLY A 635 23.51 17.92 -2.37
C GLY A 635 24.69 17.22 -1.64
N GLY A 636 24.44 16.39 -0.61
CA GLY A 636 25.46 15.49 0.00
C GLY A 636 26.44 16.12 1.00
N GLU A 637 26.83 17.40 0.90
CA GLU A 637 27.80 18.04 1.81
C GLU A 637 27.34 18.07 3.29
N ALA A 638 26.06 18.31 3.52
CA ALA A 638 25.49 18.33 4.86
C ALA A 638 25.51 16.92 5.49
N ALA A 639 25.26 15.87 4.70
CA ALA A 639 25.35 14.50 5.15
C ALA A 639 26.77 14.09 5.54
N GLU A 640 27.77 14.50 4.79
CA GLU A 640 29.19 14.24 5.15
C GLU A 640 29.59 14.97 6.44
N LYS A 641 29.12 16.20 6.65
CA LYS A 641 29.35 16.94 7.90
C LYS A 641 28.71 16.24 9.10
N ALA A 642 27.44 15.81 8.93
CA ALA A 642 26.72 15.07 9.96
C ALA A 642 27.39 13.73 10.29
N LYS A 643 27.83 12.99 9.26
CA LYS A 643 28.60 11.76 9.43
C LYS A 643 29.86 11.97 10.22
N ALA A 644 30.65 13.00 9.89
CA ALA A 644 31.88 13.33 10.63
C ALA A 644 31.61 13.60 12.12
N ILE A 645 30.52 14.28 12.46
CA ILE A 645 30.12 14.53 13.84
C ILE A 645 29.73 13.24 14.55
N ILE A 646 28.90 12.41 13.88
CA ILE A 646 28.44 11.12 14.41
C ILE A 646 29.66 10.19 14.66
N ASP A 647 30.58 10.10 13.70
CA ASP A 647 31.77 9.28 13.81
C ASP A 647 32.68 9.76 14.98
N GLN A 648 32.76 11.06 15.23
CA GLN A 648 33.46 11.61 16.39
C GLN A 648 32.80 11.25 17.72
N ILE A 649 31.48 11.18 17.79
CA ILE A 649 30.73 10.78 19.00
C ILE A 649 30.87 9.28 19.24
N ALA A 650 30.72 8.49 18.15
CA ALA A 650 30.80 7.03 18.22
C ALA A 650 32.22 6.51 18.53
N ASN A 651 33.23 7.15 17.94
CA ASN A 651 34.63 6.81 18.07
C ASN A 651 35.40 8.06 18.50
N PRO A 652 35.25 8.52 19.76
CA PRO A 652 35.91 9.73 20.23
C PRO A 652 37.41 9.56 20.15
N HIS A 653 38.06 10.46 19.43
CA HIS A 653 39.52 10.59 19.49
C HIS A 653 39.91 10.92 20.93
N VAL A 654 40.68 10.04 21.56
CA VAL A 654 41.23 10.31 22.89
C VAL A 654 42.38 11.28 22.70
N PRO A 655 42.25 12.54 23.18
CA PRO A 655 43.32 13.52 23.01
C PRO A 655 44.65 13.02 23.60
N GLU A 656 45.71 13.09 22.79
CA GLU A 656 47.05 12.68 23.23
C GLU A 656 47.86 13.89 23.75
N ALA A 657 48.82 13.62 24.66
CA ALA A 657 49.67 14.66 25.20
C ALA A 657 50.46 15.38 24.08
N GLY A 658 50.37 16.69 24.05
CA GLY A 658 51.01 17.56 23.04
C GLY A 658 50.06 18.05 21.93
N GLU A 659 48.80 17.55 21.85
CA GLU A 659 47.83 18.07 20.92
C GLU A 659 47.27 19.42 21.38
N THR A 660 47.06 20.34 20.43
CA THR A 660 46.52 21.67 20.66
C THR A 660 45.09 21.79 20.16
N TYR A 661 44.22 22.37 20.99
CA TYR A 661 42.81 22.56 20.70
C TYR A 661 42.37 24.01 20.96
N ASN A 662 41.46 24.51 20.10
CA ASN A 662 40.69 25.71 20.38
C ASN A 662 39.36 25.29 21.06
N GLY A 663 39.46 25.07 22.38
CA GLY A 663 38.32 24.52 23.14
C GLY A 663 37.41 25.61 23.69
N LYS A 664 36.12 25.24 23.90
CA LYS A 664 35.12 26.13 24.48
C LYS A 664 34.96 25.85 25.97
N VAL A 665 35.00 26.88 26.80
CA VAL A 665 34.75 26.76 28.25
C VAL A 665 33.30 26.38 28.50
N VAL A 666 33.06 25.17 29.03
CA VAL A 666 31.71 24.64 29.33
C VAL A 666 31.29 24.82 30.78
N LYS A 667 32.29 24.95 31.68
CA LYS A 667 32.03 25.15 33.11
C LYS A 667 33.23 25.72 33.79
N THR A 668 33.04 26.70 34.71
CA THR A 668 34.03 27.23 35.60
C THR A 668 33.88 26.68 37.02
N THR A 669 34.99 26.54 37.74
CA THR A 669 35.07 26.08 39.13
C THR A 669 36.16 26.84 39.87
N SER A 670 36.18 26.80 41.21
CA SER A 670 37.19 27.46 42.03
C SER A 670 38.64 26.99 41.79
N PHE A 671 38.84 25.86 41.11
CA PHE A 671 40.18 25.27 40.86
C PHE A 671 40.56 25.26 39.36
N GLY A 672 39.66 25.64 38.45
CA GLY A 672 39.94 25.67 37.01
C GLY A 672 38.68 25.74 36.17
N ALA A 673 38.86 25.71 34.84
CA ALA A 673 37.80 25.68 33.84
C ALA A 673 37.78 24.32 33.14
N PHE A 674 36.59 23.79 32.90
CA PHE A 674 36.40 22.65 32.00
C PHE A 674 36.24 23.20 30.58
N VAL A 675 37.11 22.72 29.71
CA VAL A 675 37.18 23.14 28.31
C VAL A 675 36.82 21.95 27.45
N ASN A 676 35.77 22.11 26.65
CA ASN A 676 35.39 21.11 25.67
C ASN A 676 36.37 21.12 24.49
N LEU A 677 37.03 20.00 24.26
CA LEU A 677 38.04 19.82 23.21
C LEU A 677 37.44 19.29 21.91
N THR A 678 36.61 18.26 22.06
CA THR A 678 35.86 17.63 20.99
C THR A 678 34.46 17.31 21.51
N PRO A 679 33.44 17.06 20.64
CA PRO A 679 32.12 16.67 21.10
C PRO A 679 32.14 15.51 22.09
N GLY A 680 31.70 15.74 23.32
CA GLY A 680 31.71 14.74 24.40
C GLY A 680 32.99 14.59 25.20
N THR A 681 34.04 15.34 24.89
CA THR A 681 35.36 15.24 25.60
C THR A 681 35.75 16.56 26.21
N ASP A 682 35.77 16.60 27.54
CA ASP A 682 36.18 17.80 28.30
C ASP A 682 37.53 17.60 28.99
N GLY A 683 38.38 18.59 28.93
CA GLY A 683 39.64 18.66 29.68
C GLY A 683 39.60 19.71 30.77
N LEU A 684 40.39 19.52 31.81
CA LEU A 684 40.52 20.47 32.92
C LEU A 684 41.73 21.40 32.70
N LEU A 685 41.47 22.68 32.50
CA LEU A 685 42.44 23.74 32.56
C LEU A 685 42.52 24.29 33.99
N HIS A 686 43.56 23.91 34.70
CA HIS A 686 43.74 24.30 36.10
C HIS A 686 43.97 25.81 36.27
N ILE A 687 43.54 26.39 37.40
CA ILE A 687 43.68 27.83 37.67
C ILE A 687 45.12 28.34 37.61
N SER A 688 46.14 27.48 37.86
CA SER A 688 47.56 27.84 37.70
C SER A 688 47.91 28.13 36.22
N GLN A 689 47.28 27.46 35.30
CA GLN A 689 47.44 27.66 33.85
C GLN A 689 46.65 28.89 33.36
N ILE A 690 45.47 29.11 33.92
CA ILE A 690 44.62 30.26 33.58
C ILE A 690 45.31 31.59 33.95
N ARG A 691 46.14 31.61 35.00
CA ARG A 691 46.91 32.76 35.37
C ARG A 691 47.90 33.27 34.28
N ASN A 692 48.29 32.36 33.38
CA ASN A 692 49.18 32.72 32.27
C ASN A 692 48.49 33.61 31.26
N LEU A 693 47.14 33.50 31.14
CA LEU A 693 46.34 34.39 30.32
C LEU A 693 46.23 35.81 30.92
N ALA A 694 46.42 35.94 32.25
CA ALA A 694 46.41 37.21 32.97
C ALA A 694 47.86 37.73 33.24
N ASN A 695 48.84 37.46 32.36
CA ASN A 695 50.22 37.84 32.44
C ASN A 695 50.93 37.41 33.77
N GLY A 696 50.50 36.34 34.43
CA GLY A 696 51.01 35.78 35.64
C GLY A 696 50.53 36.46 36.92
N GLU A 697 49.60 37.41 36.83
CA GLU A 697 48.91 37.99 37.98
C GLU A 697 48.12 37.02 38.80
N ARG A 698 47.97 37.24 40.06
CA ARG A 698 47.18 36.39 40.95
C ARG A 698 45.68 36.66 40.67
N ILE A 699 44.97 35.65 40.20
CA ILE A 699 43.51 35.68 40.03
C ILE A 699 42.84 35.09 41.27
N ASP A 700 41.78 35.72 41.74
CA ASP A 700 40.98 35.25 42.89
C ASP A 700 39.84 34.32 42.49
N ALA A 701 39.30 34.48 41.27
CA ALA A 701 38.30 33.60 40.68
C ALA A 701 38.63 33.30 39.21
N VAL A 702 38.27 32.12 38.71
CA VAL A 702 38.44 31.71 37.30
C VAL A 702 37.64 32.60 36.39
N GLU A 703 36.45 33.03 36.82
CA GLU A 703 35.51 33.88 36.11
C GLU A 703 36.05 35.31 35.82
N ASP A 704 37.13 35.72 36.50
CA ASP A 704 37.80 37.01 36.23
C ASP A 704 38.55 37.02 34.92
N VAL A 705 38.92 35.81 34.40
CA VAL A 705 39.73 35.62 33.19
C VAL A 705 38.98 34.84 32.12
N LEU A 706 38.24 33.78 32.48
CA LEU A 706 37.53 32.92 31.55
C LEU A 706 36.08 32.72 32.03
N LYS A 707 35.13 32.90 31.14
CA LYS A 707 33.68 32.69 31.37
C LYS A 707 33.18 31.49 30.59
N GLU A 708 32.06 30.90 31.04
CA GLU A 708 31.36 29.88 30.29
C GLU A 708 30.97 30.43 28.91
N GLY A 709 31.34 29.71 27.87
CA GLY A 709 31.13 30.09 26.45
C GLY A 709 32.37 30.68 25.77
N ASP A 710 33.42 31.10 26.53
CA ASP A 710 34.65 31.62 25.94
C ASP A 710 35.44 30.53 25.22
N THR A 711 36.14 30.90 24.15
CA THR A 711 37.05 30.02 23.42
C THR A 711 38.47 30.26 23.89
N VAL A 712 39.21 29.20 24.19
CA VAL A 712 40.60 29.27 24.67
C VAL A 712 41.46 28.22 23.95
N GLU A 713 42.66 28.65 23.50
CA GLU A 713 43.66 27.73 22.95
C GLU A 713 44.35 26.99 24.09
N VAL A 714 44.28 25.65 24.04
CA VAL A 714 44.85 24.78 25.08
C VAL A 714 45.63 23.63 24.46
N ILE A 715 46.66 23.17 25.18
CA ILE A 715 47.42 21.97 24.80
C ILE A 715 47.19 20.88 25.85
N VAL A 716 47.09 19.63 25.41
CA VAL A 716 46.93 18.49 26.31
C VAL A 716 48.25 18.16 26.99
N GLN A 717 48.29 18.27 28.32
CA GLN A 717 49.47 17.90 29.12
C GLN A 717 49.53 16.38 29.36
N GLY A 718 48.41 15.73 29.44
CA GLY A 718 48.32 14.29 29.65
C GLY A 718 46.92 13.82 30.02
N VAL A 719 46.74 12.52 29.93
CA VAL A 719 45.51 11.80 30.29
C VAL A 719 45.86 10.86 31.44
N ASP A 720 45.12 10.94 32.55
CA ASP A 720 45.33 10.02 33.68
C ASP A 720 44.71 8.63 33.43
N ASP A 721 45.04 7.64 34.28
CA ASP A 721 44.54 6.26 34.21
C ASP A 721 42.98 6.16 34.33
N ARG A 722 42.30 7.26 34.65
CA ARG A 722 40.84 7.38 34.74
C ARG A 722 40.23 8.16 33.61
N GLY A 723 41.04 8.45 32.57
CA GLY A 723 40.57 9.18 31.39
C GLY A 723 40.40 10.70 31.59
N LYS A 724 40.92 11.30 32.67
CA LYS A 724 40.84 12.74 32.87
C LYS A 724 41.97 13.44 32.14
N ILE A 725 41.59 14.41 31.31
CA ILE A 725 42.49 15.19 30.47
C ILE A 725 42.89 16.44 31.21
N SER A 726 44.22 16.64 31.39
CA SER A 726 44.81 17.84 31.94
C SER A 726 45.31 18.75 30.82
N LEU A 727 44.96 20.04 30.93
CA LEU A 727 45.25 21.04 29.90
C LEU A 727 46.25 22.09 30.40
N ALA A 728 47.02 22.63 29.46
CA ALA A 728 47.89 23.79 29.65
C ALA A 728 47.61 24.87 28.61
N ILE A 729 48.06 26.09 28.85
CA ILE A 729 48.12 27.14 27.85
C ILE A 729 49.42 26.95 27.00
N PRO A 730 49.35 27.08 25.67
CA PRO A 730 50.49 26.94 24.78
C PRO A 730 51.66 27.82 25.23
N GLY A 731 52.89 27.24 25.34
CA GLY A 731 54.06 27.88 25.82
C GLY A 731 54.30 27.82 27.35
N PHE A 732 53.39 27.15 28.08
CA PHE A 732 53.44 26.94 29.51
C PHE A 732 53.21 25.47 29.93
N GLU A 733 53.54 24.56 29.05
CA GLU A 733 53.26 23.11 29.19
C GLU A 733 54.04 22.48 30.34
N ASP A 734 55.24 23.00 30.63
CA ASP A 734 56.11 22.48 31.65
C ASP A 734 55.76 22.96 33.07
N GLN A 735 54.75 23.82 33.23
CA GLN A 735 54.32 24.24 34.56
C GLN A 735 53.43 23.12 35.18
N GLU A 736 54.05 22.43 36.22
CA GLU A 736 53.33 21.46 37.01
C GLU A 736 52.07 22.09 37.63
N ASN A 737 50.89 21.43 37.41
CA ASN A 737 49.69 21.76 38.11
C ASN A 737 49.87 21.49 39.61
N ASN A 738 50.23 22.52 40.43
CA ASN A 738 50.46 22.43 41.87
C ASN A 738 49.17 22.05 42.62
N ALA A 739 48.69 20.81 42.43
CA ALA A 739 47.82 20.16 43.36
C ALA A 739 48.65 19.59 44.50
N ARG A 740 48.51 20.18 45.68
CA ARG A 740 49.15 19.65 46.90
C ARG A 740 48.81 18.19 47.05
N PRO A 741 49.79 17.26 47.18
CA PRO A 741 49.42 15.86 47.39
C PRO A 741 48.77 15.74 48.77
N SER A 742 47.71 15.05 48.83
CA SER A 742 47.08 14.58 50.06
C SER A 742 48.08 13.71 50.78
N ARG A 743 48.47 14.11 52.01
CA ARG A 743 49.38 13.36 52.88
C ARG A 743 48.86 11.96 53.10
N GLY A 744 49.52 11.01 52.46
CA GLY A 744 49.51 9.61 52.80
C GLY A 744 50.13 9.28 54.11
N ASP A 745 49.69 8.30 54.73
CA ASP A 745 50.12 7.46 55.83
C ASP A 745 51.51 7.67 56.38
N ARG A 746 51.55 7.95 57.69
CA ARG A 746 52.64 7.56 58.57
C ARG A 746 52.04 6.81 59.75
N ASP A 747 52.39 5.52 59.80
CA ASP A 747 52.57 4.74 61.00
C ASP A 747 53.11 5.59 62.18
N ASP A 748 52.48 5.51 63.34
CA ASP A 748 53.21 5.22 64.52
C ASP A 748 52.35 4.73 65.68
N ARG A 749 52.97 3.78 66.37
CA ARG A 749 52.58 3.02 67.55
C ARG A 749 52.47 3.93 68.80
N ARG A 750 51.62 3.51 69.66
CA ARG A 750 51.60 3.51 71.13
C ARG A 750 50.35 4.14 71.74
N GLY A 751 49.58 3.30 72.38
CA GLY A 751 49.69 3.13 73.84
C GLY A 751 48.65 3.91 74.66
N GLY A 752 47.73 3.18 75.26
CA GLY A 752 47.24 3.59 76.55
C GLY A 752 45.76 3.86 76.77
N ARG A 753 45.06 2.84 77.20
CA ARG A 753 44.17 2.84 78.39
C ARG A 753 43.01 3.88 78.47
N GLY A 754 41.77 3.31 78.51
CA GLY A 754 40.90 3.73 79.55
C GLY A 754 39.36 3.80 79.16
N ARG A 755 38.67 2.79 79.56
CA ARG A 755 37.34 2.77 80.22
C ARG A 755 36.31 3.74 79.63
N GLY A 756 35.15 3.26 79.32
CA GLY A 756 34.09 2.52 80.00
C GLY A 756 32.85 2.61 79.18
N ASP A 757 32.27 1.55 79.15
CA ASP A 757 30.95 1.10 79.65
C ASP A 757 29.74 1.35 78.75
N ARG A 758 29.20 0.19 78.51
CA ARG A 758 27.70 -0.20 78.53
C ARG A 758 26.91 0.20 77.32
N ASP A 759 26.26 -0.61 76.82
CA ASP A 759 25.40 -1.79 76.87
C ASP A 759 24.48 -1.69 75.69
N ASP A 760 24.01 -2.60 74.98
CA ASP A 760 23.51 -3.96 75.22
C ASP A 760 23.04 -4.56 73.84
N ARG A 761 23.35 -5.81 73.68
CA ARG A 761 22.59 -6.95 73.26
C ARG A 761 22.14 -7.23 71.84
N ARG A 762 22.67 -8.30 71.44
CA ARG A 762 22.11 -9.53 70.86
C ARG A 762 22.01 -9.50 69.33
N GLY A 763 22.59 -10.39 68.66
CA GLY A 763 22.92 -11.81 68.69
C GLY A 763 22.55 -12.33 67.34
N GLY A 764 23.19 -13.17 66.68
CA GLY A 764 24.12 -14.20 66.82
C GLY A 764 24.28 -15.02 65.59
N ARG A 765 25.49 -15.45 65.39
CA ARG A 765 25.92 -16.72 64.76
C ARG A 765 25.44 -17.07 63.39
N GLY A 766 26.26 -17.52 62.44
CA GLY A 766 27.63 -18.03 62.52
C GLY A 766 27.86 -18.98 61.37
N ARG A 767 29.11 -18.95 60.88
CA ARG A 767 29.89 -20.05 60.33
C ARG A 767 29.58 -20.52 58.88
N ARG A 768 30.49 -20.26 57.95
CA ARG A 768 31.53 -21.23 57.42
C ARG A 768 30.90 -22.45 56.73
N SER A 769 31.21 -22.82 55.51
CA SER A 769 32.46 -23.17 54.87
C SER A 769 32.18 -23.72 53.47
N GLU A 770 33.05 -23.39 52.55
CA GLU A 770 33.74 -24.29 51.61
C GLU A 770 32.96 -25.40 50.84
N ARG A 771 33.17 -25.30 49.54
CA ARG A 771 33.57 -26.36 48.58
C ARG A 771 32.46 -27.11 47.79
N ASP A 772 32.76 -27.06 46.52
CA ASP A 772 32.78 -28.13 45.50
C ASP A 772 31.53 -28.47 44.76
N ASP A 773 31.67 -28.19 43.47
CA ASP A 773 31.44 -29.05 42.29
C ASP A 773 30.10 -29.78 42.10
N ARG A 774 29.63 -29.62 40.88
CA ARG A 774 28.96 -30.58 39.98
C ARG A 774 27.49 -30.32 39.63
N ASP A 775 27.39 -30.04 38.38
CA ASP A 775 26.48 -30.62 37.36
C ASP A 775 24.99 -30.85 37.68
N PHE A 776 24.24 -30.51 36.69
CA PHE A 776 22.99 -31.08 36.17
C PHE A 776 21.71 -30.25 36.27
N ASP A 777 21.31 -29.88 35.06
CA ASP A 777 19.96 -29.97 34.44
C ASP A 777 18.73 -29.28 35.05
N ASP A 778 18.12 -28.57 34.12
CA ASP A 778 16.69 -28.55 33.82
C ASP A 778 15.71 -27.74 34.68
N ARG A 779 15.01 -26.90 33.94
CA ARG A 779 13.59 -26.50 34.04
C ARG A 779 13.16 -25.30 34.84
N ASP A 780 12.52 -24.47 34.06
CA ASP A 780 11.33 -23.65 34.37
C ASP A 780 11.42 -22.67 35.55
N ASP A 781 11.38 -21.40 35.29
CA ASP A 781 10.20 -20.65 35.70
C ASP A 781 10.30 -19.12 35.44
N ARG A 782 9.13 -18.54 35.15
CA ARG A 782 8.79 -17.16 34.82
C ARG A 782 9.25 -16.13 35.87
N PRO A 783 9.57 -14.91 35.50
CA PRO A 783 9.71 -13.83 36.49
C PRO A 783 8.40 -13.07 36.70
N ARG A 784 8.08 -12.94 37.95
CA ARG A 784 7.01 -12.13 38.54
C ARG A 784 7.28 -10.65 38.41
N ARG A 785 6.20 -9.91 38.17
CA ARG A 785 6.02 -8.47 38.29
C ARG A 785 6.67 -7.89 39.55
N ARG A 786 7.32 -6.74 39.42
CA ARG A 786 7.43 -5.74 40.50
C ARG A 786 6.84 -4.41 40.01
N ARG A 787 5.89 -3.95 40.78
CA ARG A 787 5.43 -2.55 40.87
C ARG A 787 6.54 -1.68 41.43
N SER A 788 6.63 -0.46 40.99
CA SER A 788 7.07 0.67 41.79
C SER A 788 6.22 1.87 41.46
N ASP A 789 5.66 2.43 42.50
CA ASP A 789 4.83 3.61 42.62
C ASP A 789 5.70 4.88 42.55
N ASP A 790 4.99 5.99 42.36
CA ASP A 790 5.27 7.36 42.73
C ASP A 790 6.23 8.20 41.85
N PHE A 791 5.60 9.19 41.23
CA PHE A 791 5.96 10.59 41.43
C PHE A 791 4.81 11.50 41.03
N GLU A 792 4.29 12.19 42.08
CA GLU A 792 3.45 13.37 42.03
C GLU A 792 4.23 14.55 41.44
N ASP A 793 3.56 15.42 40.69
CA ASP A 793 3.86 16.84 40.66
C ASP A 793 2.60 17.68 40.42
N ASP A 794 2.37 18.53 41.39
CA ASP A 794 1.43 19.61 41.53
C ASP A 794 1.34 20.58 40.34
N TYR A 795 0.16 21.04 40.03
CA TYR A 795 -0.13 22.47 39.87
C TYR A 795 -1.63 22.79 40.14
N ASP A 796 -1.79 23.59 41.15
CA ASP A 796 -2.98 24.28 41.66
C ASP A 796 -3.50 25.33 40.65
N ASP A 797 -4.81 25.51 40.52
CA ASP A 797 -5.56 26.68 40.99
C ASP A 797 -7.05 26.67 40.58
N ARG A 798 -7.83 26.95 41.56
CA ARG A 798 -9.31 26.99 41.74
C ARG A 798 -9.97 28.20 41.04
N PRO A 799 -11.35 28.45 41.13
CA PRO A 799 -12.28 28.01 42.17
C PRO A 799 -13.70 27.60 41.77
N ARG A 800 -14.32 26.95 42.70
CA ARG A 800 -15.70 26.52 42.89
C ARG A 800 -16.77 27.61 42.70
N ARG A 801 -18.01 27.20 42.35
CA ARG A 801 -19.24 27.55 43.06
C ARG A 801 -20.33 26.48 42.89
N ARG A 802 -20.94 26.20 44.07
CA ARG A 802 -22.03 25.24 44.37
C ARG A 802 -23.41 25.84 44.02
N ARG A 803 -24.39 24.95 43.81
CA ARG A 803 -25.68 24.73 44.54
C ARG A 803 -26.53 23.82 43.70
N SER A 804 -26.89 22.61 44.14
CA SER A 804 -27.96 22.11 45.02
C SER A 804 -29.37 22.56 44.58
N ASP A 805 -30.26 21.63 44.26
CA ASP A 805 -31.23 21.02 45.12
C ASP A 805 -32.14 20.06 44.37
N ASP A 806 -32.48 19.01 45.12
CA ASP A 806 -33.42 17.95 44.89
C ASP A 806 -34.84 18.37 44.48
N ARG A 807 -35.56 17.46 43.80
CA ARG A 807 -36.82 16.85 44.27
C ARG A 807 -37.43 15.90 43.22
N ASP A 808 -37.69 14.71 43.70
CA ASP A 808 -38.66 13.74 43.21
C ASP A 808 -40.02 14.31 42.83
N PHE A 809 -40.72 13.73 41.88
CA PHE A 809 -42.06 13.19 42.04
C PHE A 809 -42.55 12.41 40.83
N ASP A 810 -43.16 11.29 41.15
CA ASP A 810 -43.86 10.31 40.35
C ASP A 810 -45.09 10.83 39.55
N ARG A 811 -45.41 9.97 38.53
CA ARG A 811 -46.75 9.54 38.09
C ARG A 811 -47.42 10.12 36.86
N ASP A 812 -47.73 9.15 36.06
CA ASP A 812 -48.96 8.73 35.35
C ASP A 812 -49.38 9.40 34.03
N ASP A 813 -49.42 8.45 33.07
CA ASP A 813 -50.44 8.23 32.05
C ASP A 813 -51.17 9.37 31.36
N ARG A 814 -51.07 9.40 30.04
CA ARG A 814 -52.17 9.23 29.07
C ARG A 814 -51.78 9.71 27.64
N ASP A 815 -52.15 8.84 26.73
CA ASP A 815 -52.40 9.01 25.30
C ASP A 815 -52.64 10.42 24.77
N ASP A 816 -51.98 10.77 23.63
CA ASP A 816 -52.66 11.34 22.49
C ASP A 816 -51.79 11.35 21.21
N ASP A 817 -52.33 10.73 20.21
CA ASP A 817 -51.97 10.79 18.80
C ASP A 817 -51.77 12.19 18.23
N ARG A 818 -50.68 12.45 17.49
CA ARG A 818 -50.64 13.11 16.17
C ARG A 818 -49.21 13.36 15.70
N PRO A 819 -48.90 13.24 14.38
CA PRO A 819 -47.56 13.13 13.87
C PRO A 819 -46.93 14.51 13.64
N ARG A 820 -45.76 14.72 14.22
CA ARG A 820 -44.89 15.85 13.83
C ARG A 820 -43.76 15.34 12.90
N ARG A 821 -43.83 15.84 11.69
CA ARG A 821 -42.77 15.75 10.67
C ARG A 821 -41.43 16.17 11.30
N ARG A 822 -40.51 15.23 11.38
CA ARG A 822 -39.08 15.51 11.56
C ARG A 822 -38.45 15.48 10.18
N ARG A 823 -37.84 16.59 9.80
CA ARG A 823 -36.87 16.66 8.70
C ARG A 823 -35.67 15.84 9.11
N SER A 824 -35.48 14.71 8.48
CA SER A 824 -34.22 13.99 8.49
C SER A 824 -33.28 14.72 7.54
N ALA A 825 -32.11 15.10 8.03
CA ALA A 825 -31.00 15.52 7.18
C ALA A 825 -30.33 14.21 6.74
N ASP A 826 -30.69 13.77 5.56
CA ASP A 826 -30.03 12.68 4.89
C ASP A 826 -28.61 13.13 4.53
N ARG A 827 -27.63 12.47 5.13
CA ARG A 827 -26.27 12.38 4.64
C ARG A 827 -26.18 11.04 3.93
N ASP A 828 -26.49 11.06 2.67
CA ASP A 828 -26.17 9.98 1.75
C ASP A 828 -24.64 9.87 1.66
N PHE A 829 -24.12 8.77 2.17
CA PHE A 829 -22.80 8.27 1.86
C PHE A 829 -22.98 7.23 0.75
N ASP A 830 -22.87 7.69 -0.48
CA ASP A 830 -22.75 6.80 -1.63
C ASP A 830 -21.32 6.22 -1.70
N ASP A 831 -21.16 5.01 -1.17
CA ASP A 831 -20.08 4.10 -1.54
C ASP A 831 -20.64 3.11 -2.59
N ARG A 832 -20.75 3.56 -3.84
CA ARG A 832 -21.18 2.71 -4.96
C ARG A 832 -20.32 2.94 -6.17
N ASP A 833 -19.07 2.58 -6.07
CA ASP A 833 -18.09 2.78 -7.15
C ASP A 833 -17.38 1.48 -7.56
N ASP A 834 -18.13 0.44 -7.93
CA ASP A 834 -17.56 -0.71 -8.64
C ASP A 834 -18.27 -0.95 -9.99
N ARG A 835 -18.52 0.15 -10.76
CA ARG A 835 -19.32 0.06 -11.99
C ARG A 835 -18.66 0.71 -13.18
N ASP A 836 -17.35 0.55 -13.28
CA ASP A 836 -16.59 1.08 -14.41
C ASP A 836 -16.51 0.08 -15.55
N ALA A 837 -17.60 -0.21 -16.18
CA ALA A 837 -17.50 -0.81 -17.50
C ALA A 837 -18.77 -0.67 -18.32
N ARG A 838 -19.61 0.33 -18.08
CA ARG A 838 -20.78 0.51 -18.98
C ARG A 838 -21.19 1.97 -19.09
N ASP A 839 -20.97 2.45 -20.25
CA ASP A 839 -21.67 3.47 -21.04
C ASP A 839 -21.94 4.85 -20.47
N SER A 840 -21.29 5.78 -21.17
CA SER A 840 -21.78 7.13 -21.43
C SER A 840 -23.24 7.12 -21.87
N ARG A 841 -24.14 7.65 -21.06
CA ARG A 841 -25.42 8.13 -21.52
C ARG A 841 -25.44 9.64 -21.36
N ASP A 842 -25.49 10.30 -22.49
CA ASP A 842 -25.73 11.73 -22.63
C ASP A 842 -27.08 12.11 -22.03
N ASP A 843 -27.07 12.88 -20.97
CA ASP A 843 -28.25 13.64 -20.53
C ASP A 843 -28.23 15.02 -21.21
N ASP A 844 -28.62 15.07 -22.45
CA ASP A 844 -29.03 16.30 -23.13
C ASP A 844 -30.49 16.62 -22.78
N ARG A 845 -30.71 17.39 -21.73
CA ARG A 845 -31.97 18.13 -21.52
C ARG A 845 -31.78 19.61 -21.76
N PRO A 846 -32.51 20.21 -22.73
CA PRO A 846 -32.40 21.61 -23.03
C PRO A 846 -32.99 22.46 -21.91
N ARG A 847 -32.18 23.33 -21.32
CA ARG A 847 -32.63 24.39 -20.43
C ARG A 847 -33.45 25.40 -21.23
N ARG A 848 -34.75 25.38 -21.04
CA ARG A 848 -35.64 26.47 -21.47
C ARG A 848 -35.23 27.79 -20.78
N ARG A 849 -34.78 28.73 -21.59
CA ARG A 849 -34.70 30.15 -21.23
C ARG A 849 -36.12 30.66 -21.00
N ARG A 850 -36.40 31.22 -19.83
CA ARG A 850 -37.48 32.20 -19.65
C ARG A 850 -36.83 33.54 -19.45
N SER A 851 -37.00 34.40 -20.44
CA SER A 851 -36.89 35.85 -20.36
C SER A 851 -38.09 36.39 -19.61
N SER A 852 -37.87 37.29 -18.70
CA SER A 852 -38.84 38.33 -18.39
C SER A 852 -38.13 39.56 -17.87
N ASP A 853 -38.26 40.62 -18.69
CA ASP A 853 -37.98 42.00 -18.43
C ASP A 853 -38.82 42.53 -17.27
N ARG A 854 -38.27 43.52 -16.60
CA ARG A 854 -38.85 44.82 -16.21
C ARG A 854 -38.43 45.32 -14.83
N ASP A 855 -37.64 46.34 -14.91
CA ASP A 855 -37.88 47.74 -14.55
C ASP A 855 -38.11 48.09 -13.07
N ASP A 856 -37.12 48.75 -12.54
CA ASP A 856 -37.13 50.20 -12.17
C ASP A 856 -37.60 50.61 -10.77
N ARG A 857 -36.80 51.54 -10.18
CA ARG A 857 -37.08 52.49 -9.09
C ARG A 857 -36.93 51.99 -7.66
N GLY A 858 -36.05 52.53 -6.89
CA GLY A 858 -35.96 53.88 -6.46
C GLY A 858 -35.60 53.93 -4.98
N ASP A 859 -34.59 54.65 -4.69
CA ASP A 859 -34.36 55.61 -3.62
C ASP A 859 -34.77 55.37 -2.16
N ARG A 860 -33.80 55.75 -1.31
CA ARG A 860 -33.85 56.50 -0.05
C ARG A 860 -33.54 55.75 1.26
N ASP A 861 -32.36 56.16 1.71
CA ASP A 861 -32.09 56.94 2.95
C ASP A 861 -32.59 56.38 4.30
N ASP A 862 -31.71 56.19 5.16
CA ASP A 862 -31.35 57.05 6.28
C ASP A 862 -31.06 56.31 7.62
N ARG A 863 -29.85 56.62 8.11
CA ARG A 863 -29.50 57.03 9.48
C ARG A 863 -29.47 56.07 10.67
N ARG A 864 -28.28 56.15 11.28
CA ARG A 864 -27.99 56.22 12.72
C ARG A 864 -28.00 54.84 13.48
N GLY A 865 -27.01 54.56 14.25
CA GLY A 865 -26.01 55.28 15.00
C GLY A 865 -25.43 54.38 16.08
N GLY A 866 -24.18 54.60 16.36
CA GLY A 866 -23.54 54.63 17.66
C GLY A 866 -23.31 53.28 18.37
N SER A 867 -22.26 52.90 18.95
CA SER A 867 -21.07 53.55 19.47
C SER A 867 -20.21 52.51 20.25
N ARG A 868 -18.88 52.68 20.19
CA ARG A 868 -17.87 52.41 21.21
C ARG A 868 -17.65 50.93 21.61
N GLY A 869 -16.43 50.41 21.63
CA GLY A 869 -15.12 50.97 21.72
C GLY A 869 -14.06 49.91 22.00
N ARG A 870 -12.85 50.29 21.65
CA ARG A 870 -11.53 49.92 22.20
C ARG A 870 -11.13 48.44 22.22
N GLY A 871 -10.00 48.01 21.70
CA GLY A 871 -8.82 48.69 21.24
C GLY A 871 -7.68 47.72 21.09
N ARG A 872 -6.69 48.12 20.32
CA ARG A 872 -5.29 47.72 20.22
C ARG A 872 -5.04 46.29 19.69
N GLY A 873 -4.40 46.08 18.60
CA GLY A 873 -3.36 46.85 17.88
C GLY A 873 -2.24 45.88 17.61
N SER A 874 -1.89 45.57 16.45
CA SER A 874 -0.75 46.11 15.74
C SER A 874 -0.59 45.41 14.41
N ASP A 875 -0.71 46.24 13.41
CA ASP A 875 -0.35 46.03 12.02
C ASP A 875 1.16 45.82 11.87
N ARG A 876 1.54 45.05 10.88
CA ARG A 876 2.53 45.49 9.87
C ARG A 876 2.46 44.60 8.64
N ASN A 877 1.82 45.15 7.64
CA ASN A 877 2.03 44.84 6.22
C ASN A 877 3.01 45.89 5.67
N PRO A 878 4.01 45.55 4.91
CA PRO A 878 4.66 46.51 4.04
C PRO A 878 4.31 46.26 2.58
N ARG A 879 4.00 47.38 2.01
CA ARG A 879 3.62 47.70 0.65
C ARG A 879 4.68 47.32 -0.38
N TYR A 880 4.20 47.04 -1.58
CA TYR A 880 4.88 47.08 -2.87
C TYR A 880 5.79 48.30 -3.02
N ALA A 881 7.02 48.05 -3.45
CA ALA A 881 7.83 49.01 -4.16
C ALA A 881 8.31 48.32 -5.44
N THR A 882 7.88 48.83 -6.56
CA THR A 882 8.45 48.70 -7.89
C THR A 882 9.86 49.31 -7.87
N ASP A 883 10.86 48.59 -8.42
CA ASP A 883 11.70 49.09 -9.49
C ASP A 883 12.87 48.14 -9.80
N ASP A 884 12.99 47.86 -11.09
CA ASP A 884 14.21 47.65 -11.87
C ASP A 884 15.34 46.79 -11.28
N ASN A 885 15.34 45.49 -11.68
CA ASN A 885 16.56 44.73 -12.04
C ASN A 885 16.14 43.38 -12.65
N TYR A 886 15.76 43.44 -13.94
CA TYR A 886 15.33 42.22 -14.68
C TYR A 886 16.40 41.75 -15.68
N ASP A 887 17.56 42.38 -15.71
CA ASP A 887 18.60 42.09 -16.73
C ASP A 887 19.85 41.27 -16.25
N ASP A 888 19.98 40.99 -14.96
CA ASP A 888 21.17 40.22 -14.47
C ASP A 888 20.94 38.73 -14.26
N TYR A 889 19.73 38.19 -14.54
CA TYR A 889 19.48 36.76 -14.39
C TYR A 889 19.48 35.95 -15.69
N ARG A 890 19.91 36.59 -16.81
CA ARG A 890 20.01 35.89 -18.11
C ARG A 890 21.38 35.32 -18.45
N ALA A 891 22.42 35.64 -17.71
CA ALA A 891 23.78 35.19 -18.02
C ALA A 891 24.18 33.83 -17.40
N ASP A 892 23.48 33.34 -16.35
CA ASP A 892 23.82 32.08 -15.69
C ASP A 892 22.98 30.86 -16.17
N ARG A 893 22.24 31.01 -17.26
CA ARG A 893 21.37 29.93 -17.78
C ARG A 893 21.97 29.14 -18.95
N GLU A 894 23.15 29.47 -19.41
CA GLU A 894 23.75 28.83 -20.61
C GLU A 894 24.74 27.69 -20.32
N GLU A 895 24.96 27.29 -19.06
CA GLU A 895 25.79 26.12 -18.72
C GLU A 895 25.12 25.01 -17.94
N ARG A 896 23.77 24.95 -17.96
CA ARG A 896 23.09 23.73 -17.47
C ARG A 896 22.94 22.79 -18.64
N THR A 897 23.77 21.77 -18.68
CA THR A 897 23.63 20.61 -19.59
C THR A 897 22.22 20.04 -19.46
N GLU A 898 21.36 20.38 -20.43
CA GLU A 898 20.09 19.67 -20.61
C GLU A 898 20.40 18.20 -20.85
N ARG A 899 19.92 17.30 -19.99
CA ARG A 899 19.96 15.87 -20.29
C ARG A 899 19.18 15.64 -21.58
N PRO A 900 19.74 14.94 -22.59
CA PRO A 900 19.00 14.67 -23.81
C PRO A 900 17.79 13.79 -23.50
N ARG A 901 16.58 14.27 -23.83
CA ARG A 901 15.37 13.45 -23.79
C ARG A 901 15.53 12.29 -24.77
N ARG A 902 15.58 11.06 -24.26
CA ARG A 902 15.59 9.86 -25.10
C ARG A 902 14.17 9.46 -25.40
N ARG A 903 13.81 9.46 -26.69
CA ARG A 903 12.52 9.00 -27.19
C ARG A 903 12.72 7.93 -28.22
N VAL A 904 12.02 6.79 -28.06
CA VAL A 904 11.99 5.69 -29.02
C VAL A 904 10.55 5.49 -29.46
N ARG A 905 10.34 5.33 -30.75
CA ARG A 905 9.04 4.98 -31.36
C ARG A 905 9.27 3.85 -32.37
N ARG A 906 8.50 2.77 -32.23
CA ARG A 906 8.40 1.70 -33.21
C ARG A 906 6.96 1.60 -33.69
N ASP A 907 6.79 1.76 -35.00
CA ASP A 907 5.53 1.45 -35.68
C ASP A 907 5.68 0.01 -36.22
N PHE A 908 4.79 -0.87 -35.82
CA PHE A 908 4.74 -2.22 -36.37
C PHE A 908 4.03 -2.17 -37.73
N ASP A 909 4.73 -2.52 -38.79
CA ASP A 909 4.13 -2.69 -40.11
C ASP A 909 3.54 -4.11 -40.19
N PRO A 910 2.23 -4.27 -40.39
CA PRO A 910 1.59 -5.59 -40.46
C PRO A 910 1.96 -6.41 -41.68
N PHE A 911 2.89 -5.94 -42.57
CA PHE A 911 3.27 -6.59 -43.80
C PHE A 911 4.75 -6.95 -43.88
N GLU A 912 5.57 -6.79 -42.83
CA GLU A 912 6.91 -7.36 -42.79
C GLU A 912 6.89 -8.71 -42.07
N ASP A 913 7.34 -9.78 -42.80
CA ASP A 913 7.39 -11.19 -42.42
C ASP A 913 8.18 -11.49 -41.14
#